data_0f04b54f985ec785a50039e4bf7e3764
#
_entry.id   0f04b54f985ec785a50039e4bf7e3764
#
_cell.length_a   1.000
_cell.length_b   1.000
_cell.length_c   1.000
_cell.angle_alpha   90.00
_cell.angle_beta   90.00
_cell.angle_gamma   90.00
#
_symmetry.space_group_name_H-M   'P 1'
#
loop_
_entity.id
_entity.type
_entity.pdbx_description
1 polymer ?
#
loop_
_entity_poly.entity_id
_entity_poly.type
_entity_poly.pdbx_seq_one_letter_code
_entity_poly.pdbx_strand_id
1 'polypeptide(L)'
;MNRTSHAVAMACLALLGLPQAHADLPDMPWPKALRVDHADARIDGRLDEAIWAQAPIHDSFIQLQPQDKKPARWRTTVQVVADKDALVIGIRCYDEHPEQIRAPLVRRDQVKRDQDYVVVFLDPMGQRRTAQFVRVGANGVVADGSIAAVDDVEDFAPDFDVQAAAQRLPDGYSIELRWPLSTLRYPYQGGADWRMMVGRSVPRDENVFLVSAPLTQDSLHNIAELQPIEGLGDLVQTVRERSFVELRPELTLRRHEERSAGAPFSRQNDASLGLELKWRPRADWVVDATLNPDFSQVELDVPQLTGNTRFALQLTEKRPFFLESQDVTGKGQPDDSGQARGLAAFYSRAITDPNWGLRATWRGAEAEGTFLSLRDKGGGKIFRSNAYETLERLPQHLSSQASFARLHQQFDQWGAAGLVSIRDYGLGRHNWVLGSDFHGNLSEQASVRGHVLLSSTTLGFDADDQPLRQSAQSGSYVWVEGRHRSEDWANAVHLERLSPRFANDNGFVNQTGVQRLTAQINRRMGSQTLGLPGTGITWPAYEFEWQLKLAQASTLADAEFGIPSGQVIERLVQPGVWFTSARKFEFWAHLGLDAQRASPTGVLHQPRTVNLGFILNPSPWFSLFSIDYEFGRRLDVEADRLGRGQTLAIDANFRFNLPAQMALEWNQHLGWSDVRGPQRQRSLQEWLGQSLAVLHFSAQDSLRLILQQRGLSRMPDGSLEEDRRHAFTQSLVYQRRQGLSSAFSVGYTHTRRQPGEATQKEWFAKYSTVFGR
;
A
#
# COMPACT_ATOMS: atom_id res chain seq x y z
N MET A 1 -4.87 -2.40 37.39
CA MET A 1 -5.67 -1.62 36.42
C MET A 1 -6.08 -0.34 37.12
N ASN A 2 -5.46 0.78 36.76
CA ASN A 2 -5.66 2.06 37.46
C ASN A 2 -6.96 2.75 36.99
N ARG A 3 -7.65 3.43 37.93
CA ARG A 3 -8.92 4.17 37.70
C ARG A 3 -8.86 5.17 36.51
N THR A 4 -7.69 5.65 36.13
CA THR A 4 -7.45 6.50 34.96
C THR A 4 -7.68 5.79 33.62
N SER A 5 -7.40 4.49 33.51
CA SER A 5 -7.62 3.71 32.27
C SER A 5 -9.12 3.48 31.97
N HIS A 6 -9.94 3.36 33.04
CA HIS A 6 -11.39 3.21 32.89
C HIS A 6 -12.08 4.52 32.50
N ALA A 7 -11.59 5.66 33.01
CA ALA A 7 -12.15 6.98 32.70
C ALA A 7 -11.87 7.37 31.23
N VAL A 8 -10.70 7.04 30.69
CA VAL A 8 -10.35 7.29 29.29
C VAL A 8 -11.14 6.37 28.35
N ALA A 9 -11.30 5.09 28.69
CA ALA A 9 -12.11 4.16 27.90
C ALA A 9 -13.60 4.54 27.87
N MET A 10 -14.16 4.99 29.00
CA MET A 10 -15.53 5.47 29.07
C MET A 10 -15.74 6.81 28.36
N ALA A 11 -14.78 7.72 28.39
CA ALA A 11 -14.85 8.99 27.63
C ALA A 11 -14.77 8.76 26.12
N CYS A 12 -13.99 7.77 25.67
CA CYS A 12 -13.91 7.38 24.27
C CYS A 12 -15.20 6.70 23.77
N LEU A 13 -15.88 5.90 24.58
CA LEU A 13 -17.17 5.31 24.25
C LEU A 13 -18.31 6.34 24.19
N ALA A 14 -18.24 7.39 24.99
CA ALA A 14 -19.23 8.47 24.99
C ALA A 14 -19.16 9.39 23.74
N LEU A 15 -18.01 9.43 23.05
CA LEU A 15 -17.84 10.17 21.79
C LEU A 15 -18.41 9.46 20.55
N LEU A 16 -18.83 8.20 20.68
CA LEU A 16 -19.37 7.38 19.58
C LEU A 16 -20.89 7.52 19.37
N GLY A 17 -21.58 8.36 20.12
CA GLY A 17 -23.03 8.31 20.18
C GLY A 17 -23.82 9.63 20.07
N LEU A 18 -23.63 10.43 19.01
CA LEU A 18 -24.59 11.51 18.70
C LEU A 18 -25.22 11.26 17.33
N PRO A 19 -26.55 11.06 17.24
CA PRO A 19 -27.24 10.96 15.96
C PRO A 19 -27.31 12.33 15.28
N GLN A 20 -26.87 12.43 14.03
CA GLN A 20 -27.07 13.59 13.16
C GLN A 20 -28.02 13.24 12.02
N ALA A 21 -28.78 14.25 11.59
CA ALA A 21 -29.73 14.15 10.48
C ALA A 21 -28.99 13.97 9.16
N HIS A 22 -29.41 12.98 8.35
CA HIS A 22 -28.90 12.76 7.00
C HIS A 22 -29.43 13.84 6.05
N ALA A 23 -28.51 14.34 5.20
CA ALA A 23 -28.92 14.94 3.94
C ALA A 23 -29.31 13.79 2.98
N ASP A 24 -30.52 13.86 2.39
CA ASP A 24 -30.92 12.88 1.38
C ASP A 24 -29.92 12.86 0.25
N LEU A 25 -29.47 11.65 -0.14
CA LEU A 25 -28.62 11.43 -1.30
C LEU A 25 -29.38 11.88 -2.56
N PRO A 26 -28.72 12.57 -3.51
CA PRO A 26 -29.37 12.92 -4.76
C PRO A 26 -29.83 11.66 -5.48
N ASP A 27 -31.07 11.67 -5.97
CA ASP A 27 -31.61 10.60 -6.80
C ASP A 27 -30.91 10.65 -8.17
N MET A 28 -29.96 9.72 -8.39
CA MET A 28 -29.20 9.62 -9.62
C MET A 28 -29.64 8.40 -10.39
N PRO A 29 -29.91 8.52 -11.70
CA PRO A 29 -30.32 7.36 -12.52
C PRO A 29 -29.21 6.31 -12.56
N TRP A 30 -29.59 5.05 -12.60
CA TRP A 30 -28.64 3.94 -12.73
C TRP A 30 -28.10 3.84 -14.15
N PRO A 31 -26.83 3.50 -14.34
CA PRO A 31 -26.27 3.21 -15.64
C PRO A 31 -26.92 1.93 -16.24
N LYS A 32 -27.10 1.92 -17.57
CA LYS A 32 -27.71 0.80 -18.29
C LYS A 32 -26.76 0.25 -19.33
N ALA A 33 -26.57 -1.06 -19.35
CA ALA A 33 -25.76 -1.75 -20.34
C ALA A 33 -26.61 -2.21 -21.53
N LEU A 34 -26.12 -1.97 -22.75
CA LEU A 34 -26.64 -2.58 -23.96
C LEU A 34 -26.12 -4.02 -24.07
N ARG A 35 -27.01 -4.99 -24.20
CA ARG A 35 -26.66 -6.40 -24.42
C ARG A 35 -26.62 -6.72 -25.91
N VAL A 36 -25.53 -7.34 -26.34
CA VAL A 36 -25.32 -7.77 -27.74
C VAL A 36 -24.66 -9.14 -27.77
N ASP A 37 -24.78 -9.87 -28.87
CA ASP A 37 -24.10 -11.15 -29.04
C ASP A 37 -22.58 -10.97 -29.21
N HIS A 38 -22.18 -9.89 -29.86
CA HIS A 38 -20.81 -9.50 -30.09
C HIS A 38 -20.70 -7.98 -30.16
N ALA A 39 -19.82 -7.39 -29.36
CA ALA A 39 -19.55 -5.97 -29.37
C ALA A 39 -18.52 -5.68 -30.48
N ASP A 40 -19.02 -5.22 -31.62
CA ASP A 40 -18.15 -4.79 -32.74
C ASP A 40 -17.65 -3.38 -32.47
N ALA A 41 -16.69 -3.27 -31.54
CA ALA A 41 -15.99 -2.04 -31.19
C ALA A 41 -14.49 -2.26 -31.30
N ARG A 42 -13.82 -1.39 -32.02
CA ARG A 42 -12.37 -1.35 -32.11
C ARG A 42 -11.83 -0.43 -31.02
N ILE A 43 -11.01 -0.96 -30.13
CA ILE A 43 -10.47 -0.19 -29.01
C ILE A 43 -9.36 0.72 -29.54
N ASP A 44 -9.73 1.87 -30.09
CA ASP A 44 -8.81 2.90 -30.60
C ASP A 44 -9.02 4.29 -29.96
N GLY A 45 -9.98 4.37 -29.03
CA GLY A 45 -10.31 5.58 -28.28
C GLY A 45 -11.36 6.47 -28.98
N ARG A 46 -11.94 6.04 -30.09
CA ARG A 46 -13.00 6.75 -30.81
C ARG A 46 -14.34 6.11 -30.51
N LEU A 47 -15.36 6.90 -30.35
CA LEU A 47 -16.73 6.43 -30.14
C LEU A 47 -17.54 6.65 -31.42
N ASP A 48 -17.03 6.15 -32.56
CA ASP A 48 -17.64 6.35 -33.88
C ASP A 48 -18.24 5.09 -34.53
N GLU A 49 -18.10 3.91 -33.86
CA GLU A 49 -18.78 2.72 -34.32
C GLU A 49 -20.29 2.76 -34.04
N ALA A 50 -21.05 2.07 -34.90
CA ALA A 50 -22.52 2.05 -34.87
C ALA A 50 -23.09 1.54 -33.52
N ILE A 51 -22.31 0.78 -32.77
CA ILE A 51 -22.71 0.24 -31.46
C ILE A 51 -22.92 1.37 -30.43
N TRP A 52 -22.09 2.43 -30.48
CA TRP A 52 -22.20 3.54 -29.56
C TRP A 52 -23.46 4.39 -29.79
N ALA A 53 -23.97 4.45 -31.03
CA ALA A 53 -25.23 5.11 -31.32
C ALA A 53 -26.45 4.38 -30.69
N GLN A 54 -26.31 3.09 -30.37
CA GLN A 54 -27.38 2.27 -29.81
C GLN A 54 -27.29 2.18 -28.28
N ALA A 55 -26.09 2.31 -27.70
CA ALA A 55 -25.85 2.17 -26.28
C ALA A 55 -26.44 3.36 -25.50
N PRO A 56 -27.20 3.11 -24.41
CA PRO A 56 -27.74 4.17 -23.57
C PRO A 56 -26.63 5.08 -23.01
N ILE A 57 -26.86 6.39 -23.04
CA ILE A 57 -25.94 7.36 -22.48
C ILE A 57 -26.31 7.60 -21.02
N HIS A 58 -25.30 7.47 -20.14
CA HIS A 58 -25.38 7.90 -18.75
C HIS A 58 -24.50 9.14 -18.59
N ASP A 59 -25.08 10.28 -18.14
CA ASP A 59 -24.38 11.57 -17.99
C ASP A 59 -24.65 12.25 -16.64
N SER A 60 -25.22 11.51 -15.69
CA SER A 60 -25.44 12.00 -14.33
C SER A 60 -24.13 11.91 -13.54
N PHE A 61 -23.52 13.06 -13.27
CA PHE A 61 -22.30 13.18 -12.48
C PHE A 61 -22.42 14.28 -11.44
N ILE A 62 -21.81 14.04 -10.28
CA ILE A 62 -21.65 15.03 -9.22
C ILE A 62 -20.18 15.19 -8.86
N GLN A 63 -19.84 16.31 -8.22
CA GLN A 63 -18.51 16.50 -7.65
C GLN A 63 -18.44 15.83 -6.27
N LEU A 64 -17.40 15.01 -6.06
CA LEU A 64 -17.06 14.44 -4.76
C LEU A 64 -16.00 15.26 -4.03
N GLN A 65 -15.02 15.80 -4.76
CA GLN A 65 -13.91 16.59 -4.22
C GLN A 65 -13.65 17.82 -5.10
N PRO A 66 -13.20 18.96 -4.52
CA PRO A 66 -12.95 19.25 -3.11
C PRO A 66 -14.20 19.50 -2.29
N GLN A 67 -15.34 19.65 -2.92
CA GLN A 67 -16.63 19.95 -2.26
C GLN A 67 -17.65 18.90 -2.66
N ASP A 68 -18.22 18.25 -1.64
CA ASP A 68 -19.15 17.14 -1.81
C ASP A 68 -20.48 17.58 -2.44
N LYS A 69 -21.06 16.69 -3.29
CA LYS A 69 -22.40 16.79 -3.89
C LYS A 69 -22.68 18.05 -4.72
N LYS A 70 -21.66 18.78 -5.16
CA LYS A 70 -21.86 19.87 -6.11
C LYS A 70 -22.18 19.35 -7.51
N PRO A 71 -22.93 20.10 -8.34
CA PRO A 71 -23.13 19.78 -9.75
C PRO A 71 -21.78 19.69 -10.47
N ALA A 72 -21.64 18.68 -11.34
CA ALA A 72 -20.43 18.53 -12.16
C ALA A 72 -20.30 19.68 -13.17
N ARG A 73 -19.20 20.41 -13.10
CA ARG A 73 -18.89 21.48 -14.06
C ARG A 73 -18.51 20.91 -15.44
N TRP A 74 -17.75 19.81 -15.47
CA TRP A 74 -17.28 19.19 -16.71
C TRP A 74 -18.20 18.04 -17.10
N ARG A 75 -18.92 18.20 -18.20
CA ARG A 75 -19.80 17.14 -18.71
C ARG A 75 -19.00 15.88 -19.00
N THR A 76 -19.52 14.74 -18.60
CA THR A 76 -18.97 13.42 -18.87
C THR A 76 -20.12 12.50 -19.25
N THR A 77 -19.94 11.68 -20.29
CA THR A 77 -20.91 10.67 -20.68
C THR A 77 -20.27 9.29 -20.69
N VAL A 78 -21.03 8.30 -20.28
CA VAL A 78 -20.63 6.89 -20.21
C VAL A 78 -21.64 6.03 -20.94
N GLN A 79 -21.15 5.10 -21.73
CA GLN A 79 -21.96 4.10 -22.43
C GLN A 79 -21.35 2.74 -22.15
N VAL A 80 -22.18 1.77 -21.82
CA VAL A 80 -21.75 0.40 -21.48
C VAL A 80 -22.40 -0.59 -22.44
N VAL A 81 -21.58 -1.41 -23.05
CA VAL A 81 -22.00 -2.53 -23.91
C VAL A 81 -21.47 -3.83 -23.28
N ALA A 82 -22.28 -4.85 -23.23
CA ALA A 82 -21.90 -6.15 -22.72
C ALA A 82 -22.15 -7.24 -23.75
N ASP A 83 -21.13 -7.97 -24.12
CA ASP A 83 -21.24 -9.20 -24.89
C ASP A 83 -20.91 -10.43 -24.00
N LYS A 84 -20.87 -11.63 -24.60
CA LYS A 84 -20.55 -12.89 -23.90
C LYS A 84 -19.10 -12.96 -23.40
N ASP A 85 -18.20 -12.11 -23.86
CA ASP A 85 -16.77 -12.19 -23.61
C ASP A 85 -16.22 -11.01 -22.80
N ALA A 86 -16.85 -9.82 -22.89
CA ALA A 86 -16.34 -8.61 -22.28
C ALA A 86 -17.43 -7.57 -21.96
N LEU A 87 -17.08 -6.65 -21.06
CA LEU A 87 -17.69 -5.32 -20.99
C LEU A 87 -16.86 -4.37 -21.89
N VAL A 88 -17.56 -3.62 -22.74
CA VAL A 88 -16.95 -2.53 -23.53
C VAL A 88 -17.55 -1.21 -23.07
N ILE A 89 -16.71 -0.29 -22.64
CA ILE A 89 -17.14 0.95 -22.01
C ILE A 89 -16.57 2.11 -22.80
N GLY A 90 -17.45 2.96 -23.32
CA GLY A 90 -17.12 4.20 -24.00
C GLY A 90 -17.35 5.40 -23.09
N ILE A 91 -16.36 6.26 -22.93
CA ILE A 91 -16.45 7.43 -22.06
C ILE A 91 -16.03 8.69 -22.84
N ARG A 92 -16.89 9.71 -22.85
CA ARG A 92 -16.63 11.00 -23.44
C ARG A 92 -16.50 12.06 -22.36
N CYS A 93 -15.35 12.72 -22.33
CA CYS A 93 -15.01 13.76 -21.37
C CYS A 93 -14.92 15.11 -22.08
N TYR A 94 -15.90 15.99 -21.85
CA TYR A 94 -15.89 17.33 -22.41
C TYR A 94 -15.03 18.26 -21.56
N ASP A 95 -14.31 19.17 -22.21
CA ASP A 95 -13.45 20.17 -21.56
C ASP A 95 -13.41 21.44 -22.41
N GLU A 96 -13.72 22.58 -21.79
CA GLU A 96 -13.68 23.89 -22.46
C GLU A 96 -12.25 24.35 -22.75
N HIS A 97 -11.26 23.75 -22.05
CA HIS A 97 -9.83 24.04 -22.15
C HIS A 97 -9.01 22.78 -22.43
N PRO A 98 -9.17 22.13 -23.60
CA PRO A 98 -8.51 20.86 -23.91
C PRO A 98 -6.97 20.95 -23.93
N GLU A 99 -6.42 22.15 -24.12
CA GLU A 99 -4.98 22.41 -24.03
C GLU A 99 -4.41 22.23 -22.62
N GLN A 100 -5.26 22.31 -21.57
CA GLN A 100 -4.88 22.14 -20.18
C GLN A 100 -4.95 20.68 -19.70
N ILE A 101 -5.43 19.75 -20.55
CA ILE A 101 -5.52 18.34 -20.19
C ILE A 101 -4.12 17.76 -19.93
N ARG A 102 -3.92 17.21 -18.73
CA ARG A 102 -2.66 16.65 -18.24
C ARG A 102 -2.63 15.14 -18.49
N ALA A 103 -1.96 14.70 -19.53
CA ALA A 103 -1.86 13.30 -19.90
C ALA A 103 -0.42 12.92 -20.28
N PRO A 104 0.52 12.96 -19.36
CA PRO A 104 1.89 12.52 -19.60
C PRO A 104 1.95 11.01 -19.82
N LEU A 105 2.88 10.54 -20.64
CA LEU A 105 3.21 9.12 -20.71
C LEU A 105 3.89 8.70 -19.40
N VAL A 106 3.33 7.70 -18.74
CA VAL A 106 3.80 7.15 -17.47
C VAL A 106 3.83 5.62 -17.54
N ARG A 107 4.47 4.99 -16.57
CA ARG A 107 4.40 3.52 -16.42
C ARG A 107 2.96 3.09 -16.09
N ARG A 108 2.61 1.84 -16.43
CA ARG A 108 1.40 1.19 -15.90
C ARG A 108 1.34 1.39 -14.38
N ASP A 109 0.16 1.61 -13.83
CA ASP A 109 -0.13 1.85 -12.42
C ASP A 109 0.41 3.17 -11.86
N GLN A 110 0.92 4.06 -12.71
CA GLN A 110 1.37 5.39 -12.33
C GLN A 110 0.44 6.53 -12.81
N VAL A 111 -0.80 6.21 -13.18
CA VAL A 111 -1.83 7.21 -13.46
C VAL A 111 -2.37 7.72 -12.12
N LYS A 112 -1.97 8.93 -11.73
CA LYS A 112 -2.25 9.54 -10.42
C LYS A 112 -3.21 10.71 -10.53
N ARG A 113 -3.74 11.21 -9.41
CA ARG A 113 -4.71 12.31 -9.33
C ARG A 113 -4.21 13.67 -9.86
N ASP A 114 -2.94 13.81 -10.17
CA ASP A 114 -2.35 14.98 -10.82
C ASP A 114 -2.49 14.97 -12.37
N GLN A 115 -3.16 13.94 -12.90
CA GLN A 115 -3.39 13.70 -14.33
C GLN A 115 -4.89 13.67 -14.63
N ASP A 116 -5.26 14.00 -15.89
CA ASP A 116 -6.60 13.74 -16.40
C ASP A 116 -6.77 12.27 -16.67
N TYR A 117 -7.72 11.64 -16.01
CA TYR A 117 -8.07 10.24 -16.20
C TYR A 117 -9.54 10.00 -15.89
N VAL A 118 -10.02 8.87 -16.34
CA VAL A 118 -11.24 8.25 -15.81
C VAL A 118 -10.90 6.96 -15.08
N VAL A 119 -11.72 6.59 -14.10
CA VAL A 119 -11.65 5.32 -13.42
C VAL A 119 -13.03 4.67 -13.42
N VAL A 120 -13.08 3.38 -13.75
CA VAL A 120 -14.28 2.57 -13.64
C VAL A 120 -14.08 1.63 -12.47
N PHE A 121 -14.92 1.77 -11.43
CA PHE A 121 -15.03 0.81 -10.34
C PHE A 121 -16.18 -0.15 -10.66
N LEU A 122 -15.94 -1.42 -10.49
CA LEU A 122 -16.91 -2.48 -10.75
C LEU A 122 -16.90 -3.48 -9.59
N ASP A 123 -18.07 -3.68 -8.97
CA ASP A 123 -18.33 -4.78 -8.04
C ASP A 123 -19.18 -5.84 -8.72
N PRO A 124 -18.58 -6.84 -9.38
CA PRO A 124 -19.33 -7.90 -10.05
C PRO A 124 -19.92 -8.91 -9.07
N MET A 125 -19.51 -8.87 -7.79
CA MET A 125 -20.08 -9.70 -6.72
C MET A 125 -21.40 -9.12 -6.19
N GLY A 126 -21.61 -7.80 -6.35
CA GLY A 126 -22.78 -7.08 -5.80
C GLY A 126 -22.81 -6.99 -4.28
N GLN A 127 -21.67 -7.25 -3.62
CA GLN A 127 -21.58 -7.38 -2.16
C GLN A 127 -21.24 -6.08 -1.43
N ARG A 128 -20.88 -5.02 -2.17
CA ARG A 128 -20.47 -3.73 -1.61
C ARG A 128 -19.24 -3.79 -0.68
N ARG A 129 -18.37 -4.79 -0.89
CA ARG A 129 -17.21 -5.07 -0.03
C ARG A 129 -15.89 -4.86 -0.72
N THR A 130 -15.81 -5.28 -1.98
CA THR A 130 -14.65 -5.13 -2.82
C THR A 130 -15.09 -4.70 -4.21
N ALA A 131 -14.30 -3.87 -4.85
CA ALA A 131 -14.47 -3.56 -6.26
C ALA A 131 -13.13 -3.75 -6.98
N GLN A 132 -13.20 -4.17 -8.22
CA GLN A 132 -12.10 -4.08 -9.16
C GLN A 132 -12.17 -2.70 -9.82
N PHE A 133 -11.03 -2.10 -10.15
CA PHE A 133 -11.04 -0.84 -10.86
C PHE A 133 -10.05 -0.85 -12.03
N VAL A 134 -10.40 -0.07 -13.06
CA VAL A 134 -9.51 0.26 -14.16
C VAL A 134 -9.50 1.77 -14.34
N ARG A 135 -8.33 2.36 -14.24
CA ARG A 135 -8.07 3.77 -14.44
C ARG A 135 -7.38 3.96 -15.78
N VAL A 136 -7.88 4.84 -16.61
CA VAL A 136 -7.33 5.13 -17.94
C VAL A 136 -7.02 6.60 -18.05
N GLY A 137 -5.75 6.93 -18.24
CA GLY A 137 -5.31 8.31 -18.51
C GLY A 137 -5.82 8.83 -19.84
N ALA A 138 -5.94 10.14 -19.98
CA ALA A 138 -6.36 10.76 -21.25
C ALA A 138 -5.36 10.56 -22.41
N ASN A 139 -4.31 9.76 -22.21
CA ASN A 139 -3.34 9.26 -23.19
C ASN A 139 -3.40 7.74 -23.39
N GLY A 140 -4.38 7.04 -22.78
CA GLY A 140 -4.56 5.60 -22.90
C GLY A 140 -3.70 4.75 -21.95
N VAL A 141 -2.87 5.33 -21.09
CA VAL A 141 -2.12 4.56 -20.08
C VAL A 141 -3.09 4.02 -19.04
N VAL A 142 -2.92 2.74 -18.71
CA VAL A 142 -3.78 2.00 -17.77
C VAL A 142 -3.11 1.91 -16.40
N ALA A 143 -3.92 2.04 -15.35
CA ALA A 143 -3.63 1.58 -14.01
C ALA A 143 -4.85 0.81 -13.50
N ASP A 144 -4.64 -0.34 -12.92
CA ASP A 144 -5.73 -1.21 -12.50
C ASP A 144 -5.46 -1.83 -11.14
N GLY A 145 -6.50 -2.38 -10.53
CA GLY A 145 -6.35 -2.92 -9.20
C GLY A 145 -7.67 -3.26 -8.53
N SER A 146 -7.61 -3.41 -7.22
CA SER A 146 -8.77 -3.67 -6.38
C SER A 146 -8.84 -2.71 -5.19
N ILE A 147 -10.03 -2.54 -4.65
CA ILE A 147 -10.26 -1.76 -3.43
C ILE A 147 -11.20 -2.53 -2.53
N ALA A 148 -10.89 -2.60 -1.24
CA ALA A 148 -11.73 -3.22 -0.23
C ALA A 148 -12.39 -2.14 0.64
N ALA A 149 -13.69 -2.28 0.90
CA ALA A 149 -14.45 -1.31 1.70
C ALA A 149 -13.90 -1.13 3.13
N VAL A 150 -13.34 -2.19 3.71
CA VAL A 150 -12.80 -2.15 5.08
C VAL A 150 -11.60 -1.21 5.21
N ASP A 151 -10.77 -1.13 4.16
CA ASP A 151 -9.53 -0.34 4.17
C ASP A 151 -9.67 0.97 3.41
N ASP A 152 -10.60 1.05 2.44
CA ASP A 152 -10.82 2.19 1.52
C ASP A 152 -9.53 2.67 0.82
N VAL A 153 -8.62 1.72 0.56
CA VAL A 153 -7.31 1.96 -0.08
C VAL A 153 -7.24 1.23 -1.40
N GLU A 154 -6.89 1.96 -2.47
CA GLU A 154 -6.65 1.38 -3.79
C GLU A 154 -5.38 0.52 -3.77
N ASP A 155 -5.53 -0.74 -4.16
CA ASP A 155 -4.43 -1.71 -4.31
C ASP A 155 -4.15 -1.94 -5.80
N PHE A 156 -3.07 -1.35 -6.30
CA PHE A 156 -2.63 -1.47 -7.70
C PHE A 156 -1.83 -2.76 -7.98
N ALA A 157 -1.79 -3.69 -7.05
CA ALA A 157 -1.05 -4.93 -7.19
C ALA A 157 -1.67 -5.94 -8.17
N PRO A 158 -3.01 -6.10 -8.25
CA PRO A 158 -3.64 -6.95 -9.26
C PRO A 158 -3.57 -6.33 -10.66
N ASP A 159 -3.03 -7.08 -11.62
CA ASP A 159 -3.04 -6.73 -13.06
C ASP A 159 -4.19 -7.44 -13.78
N PHE A 160 -5.00 -6.70 -14.54
CA PHE A 160 -6.06 -7.23 -15.39
C PHE A 160 -5.68 -7.15 -16.88
N ASP A 161 -6.05 -8.17 -17.68
CA ASP A 161 -5.83 -8.15 -19.13
C ASP A 161 -6.90 -7.29 -19.82
N VAL A 162 -6.84 -5.98 -19.57
CA VAL A 162 -7.73 -4.99 -20.18
C VAL A 162 -7.08 -4.33 -21.39
N GLN A 163 -7.92 -3.99 -22.36
CA GLN A 163 -7.52 -3.16 -23.49
C GLN A 163 -8.14 -1.79 -23.33
N ALA A 164 -7.35 -0.74 -23.44
CA ALA A 164 -7.84 0.62 -23.35
C ALA A 164 -7.11 1.52 -24.35
N ALA A 165 -7.84 2.46 -24.90
CA ALA A 165 -7.31 3.50 -25.76
C ALA A 165 -7.97 4.83 -25.44
N ALA A 166 -7.26 5.92 -25.69
CA ALA A 166 -7.77 7.28 -25.53
C ALA A 166 -7.46 8.14 -26.76
N GLN A 167 -8.40 8.99 -27.14
CA GLN A 167 -8.27 9.94 -28.24
C GLN A 167 -8.47 11.37 -27.74
N ARG A 168 -7.51 12.26 -28.05
CA ARG A 168 -7.67 13.70 -27.85
C ARG A 168 -8.60 14.26 -28.89
N LEU A 169 -9.51 15.16 -28.48
CA LEU A 169 -10.51 15.79 -29.32
C LEU A 169 -10.46 17.31 -29.10
N PRO A 170 -10.99 18.12 -30.07
CA PRO A 170 -10.96 19.57 -29.94
C PRO A 170 -11.71 20.13 -28.74
N ASP A 171 -12.64 19.35 -28.14
CA ASP A 171 -13.50 19.70 -27.03
C ASP A 171 -13.36 18.73 -25.84
N GLY A 172 -12.18 18.08 -25.71
CA GLY A 172 -11.88 17.20 -24.61
C GLY A 172 -11.14 15.91 -25.01
N TYR A 173 -11.60 14.75 -24.55
CA TYR A 173 -11.06 13.44 -24.91
C TYR A 173 -12.11 12.35 -24.79
N SER A 174 -11.87 11.22 -25.46
CA SER A 174 -12.66 10.00 -25.34
C SER A 174 -11.77 8.84 -24.96
N ILE A 175 -12.40 7.83 -24.34
CA ILE A 175 -11.76 6.60 -23.91
C ILE A 175 -12.64 5.43 -24.30
N GLU A 176 -12.03 4.38 -24.80
CA GLU A 176 -12.62 3.06 -24.94
C GLU A 176 -11.87 2.08 -24.06
N LEU A 177 -12.63 1.27 -23.34
CA LEU A 177 -12.13 0.22 -22.45
C LEU A 177 -12.85 -1.08 -22.79
N ARG A 178 -12.10 -2.15 -23.13
CA ARG A 178 -12.59 -3.52 -23.20
C ARG A 178 -12.09 -4.26 -21.96
N TRP A 179 -13.03 -4.70 -21.13
CA TRP A 179 -12.76 -5.44 -19.90
C TRP A 179 -13.25 -6.89 -20.05
N PRO A 180 -12.34 -7.87 -20.29
CA PRO A 180 -12.74 -9.26 -20.47
C PRO A 180 -13.40 -9.83 -19.21
N LEU A 181 -14.53 -10.51 -19.38
CA LEU A 181 -15.25 -11.15 -18.27
C LEU A 181 -14.42 -12.24 -17.60
N SER A 182 -13.47 -12.83 -18.32
CA SER A 182 -12.52 -13.80 -17.76
C SER A 182 -11.59 -13.21 -16.70
N THR A 183 -11.40 -11.89 -16.64
CA THR A 183 -10.60 -11.21 -15.64
C THR A 183 -11.41 -10.77 -14.43
N LEU A 184 -12.73 -10.70 -14.56
CA LEU A 184 -13.64 -10.34 -13.50
C LEU A 184 -13.92 -11.53 -12.57
N ARG A 185 -14.24 -11.23 -11.34
CA ARG A 185 -14.56 -12.21 -10.30
C ARG A 185 -16.01 -12.02 -9.88
N TYR A 186 -16.85 -13.01 -10.10
CA TYR A 186 -18.26 -12.99 -9.80
C TYR A 186 -18.71 -14.33 -9.20
N PRO A 187 -19.84 -14.38 -8.40
CA PRO A 187 -20.26 -15.60 -7.73
C PRO A 187 -20.76 -16.65 -8.73
N TYR A 188 -20.42 -17.90 -8.47
CA TYR A 188 -20.83 -19.02 -9.32
C TYR A 188 -22.34 -19.31 -9.26
N GLN A 189 -22.99 -19.05 -8.12
CA GLN A 189 -24.44 -19.27 -7.91
C GLN A 189 -25.12 -17.95 -7.51
N GLY A 190 -26.36 -17.79 -7.96
CA GLY A 190 -27.15 -16.58 -7.70
C GLY A 190 -27.01 -15.52 -8.79
N GLY A 191 -27.95 -14.60 -8.90
CA GLY A 191 -27.82 -13.37 -9.66
C GLY A 191 -26.95 -12.41 -8.83
N ALA A 192 -25.95 -11.78 -9.44
CA ALA A 192 -25.25 -10.69 -8.81
C ALA A 192 -25.81 -9.37 -9.34
N ASP A 193 -26.22 -8.48 -8.45
CA ASP A 193 -26.50 -7.09 -8.81
C ASP A 193 -25.17 -6.39 -9.01
N TRP A 194 -24.63 -6.48 -10.22
CA TRP A 194 -23.40 -5.78 -10.59
C TRP A 194 -23.52 -4.30 -10.27
N ARG A 195 -22.50 -3.76 -9.64
CA ARG A 195 -22.46 -2.35 -9.24
C ARG A 195 -21.29 -1.65 -9.88
N MET A 196 -21.51 -0.40 -10.27
CA MET A 196 -20.52 0.39 -10.98
C MET A 196 -20.51 1.84 -10.51
N MET A 197 -19.35 2.47 -10.66
CA MET A 197 -19.18 3.92 -10.61
C MET A 197 -18.08 4.31 -11.58
N VAL A 198 -18.28 5.41 -12.27
CA VAL A 198 -17.23 6.04 -13.08
C VAL A 198 -16.80 7.33 -12.40
N GLY A 199 -15.50 7.43 -12.15
CA GLY A 199 -14.87 8.63 -11.63
C GLY A 199 -14.07 9.34 -12.72
N ARG A 200 -14.01 10.68 -12.69
CA ARG A 200 -13.16 11.51 -13.55
C ARG A 200 -12.33 12.46 -12.73
N SER A 201 -11.02 12.43 -12.92
CA SER A 201 -10.08 13.41 -12.36
C SER A 201 -9.90 14.57 -13.34
N VAL A 202 -10.06 15.79 -12.83
CA VAL A 202 -9.83 17.04 -13.56
C VAL A 202 -8.83 17.87 -12.75
N PRO A 203 -7.51 17.66 -12.96
CA PRO A 203 -6.44 18.24 -12.14
C PRO A 203 -6.15 19.69 -12.59
N ARG A 204 -7.07 20.58 -12.32
CA ARG A 204 -6.88 22.02 -12.46
C ARG A 204 -6.48 22.59 -11.10
N ASP A 205 -6.69 23.87 -10.86
CA ASP A 205 -6.32 24.52 -9.60
C ASP A 205 -7.00 23.90 -8.39
N GLU A 206 -8.24 23.39 -8.53
CA GLU A 206 -9.03 22.80 -7.45
C GLU A 206 -8.89 21.26 -7.35
N ASN A 207 -8.29 20.58 -8.31
CA ASN A 207 -8.21 19.13 -8.36
C ASN A 207 -9.56 18.43 -8.19
N VAL A 208 -10.48 18.70 -9.09
CA VAL A 208 -11.84 18.19 -9.01
C VAL A 208 -11.89 16.69 -9.31
N PHE A 209 -12.66 15.97 -8.49
CA PHE A 209 -13.01 14.57 -8.76
C PHE A 209 -14.52 14.43 -8.88
N LEU A 210 -14.97 14.02 -10.07
CA LEU A 210 -16.37 13.81 -10.42
C LEU A 210 -16.71 12.32 -10.34
N VAL A 211 -17.92 11.99 -9.92
CA VAL A 211 -18.40 10.60 -9.79
C VAL A 211 -19.80 10.44 -10.36
N SER A 212 -20.08 9.27 -10.95
CA SER A 212 -21.38 8.92 -11.53
C SER A 212 -22.34 8.27 -10.55
N ALA A 213 -21.99 8.18 -9.28
CA ALA A 213 -22.81 7.60 -8.23
C ALA A 213 -22.94 8.61 -7.06
N PRO A 214 -24.00 8.54 -6.24
CA PRO A 214 -24.23 9.47 -5.15
C PRO A 214 -23.35 9.18 -3.93
N LEU A 215 -22.02 9.15 -4.15
CA LEU A 215 -21.05 8.92 -3.09
C LEU A 215 -21.06 10.05 -2.07
N THR A 216 -20.74 9.71 -0.82
CA THR A 216 -20.56 10.65 0.27
C THR A 216 -19.08 10.74 0.64
N GLN A 217 -18.50 11.95 0.59
CA GLN A 217 -17.09 12.17 0.95
C GLN A 217 -16.75 11.68 2.36
N ASP A 218 -17.73 11.70 3.26
CA ASP A 218 -17.60 11.28 4.65
C ASP A 218 -17.96 9.81 4.90
N SER A 219 -18.28 9.05 3.87
CA SER A 219 -18.53 7.61 3.99
C SER A 219 -17.31 6.89 4.55
N LEU A 220 -17.54 5.95 5.47
CA LEU A 220 -16.51 5.00 5.92
C LEU A 220 -16.14 4.00 4.83
N HIS A 221 -17.04 3.79 3.87
CA HIS A 221 -16.96 2.73 2.87
C HIS A 221 -17.52 3.17 1.52
N ASN A 222 -16.76 3.95 0.76
CA ASN A 222 -17.18 4.48 -0.55
C ASN A 222 -17.65 3.38 -1.52
N ILE A 223 -17.05 2.20 -1.47
CA ILE A 223 -17.42 1.06 -2.33
C ILE A 223 -18.83 0.53 -2.02
N ALA A 224 -19.32 0.69 -0.80
CA ALA A 224 -20.68 0.29 -0.45
C ALA A 224 -21.75 1.15 -1.13
N GLU A 225 -21.39 2.34 -1.63
CA GLU A 225 -22.29 3.30 -2.28
C GLU A 225 -22.29 3.19 -3.82
N LEU A 226 -21.57 2.23 -4.42
CA LEU A 226 -21.64 1.97 -5.85
C LEU A 226 -23.07 1.64 -6.28
N GLN A 227 -23.50 2.21 -7.42
CA GLN A 227 -24.86 2.01 -7.95
C GLN A 227 -24.98 0.68 -8.71
N PRO A 228 -26.17 0.03 -8.69
CA PRO A 228 -26.46 -1.06 -9.60
C PRO A 228 -26.33 -0.63 -11.06
N ILE A 229 -25.96 -1.58 -11.93
CA ILE A 229 -26.00 -1.41 -13.38
C ILE A 229 -27.06 -2.32 -13.97
N GLU A 230 -28.03 -1.75 -14.69
CA GLU A 230 -29.10 -2.50 -15.34
C GLU A 230 -28.59 -3.25 -16.59
N GLY A 231 -29.15 -4.43 -16.86
CA GLY A 231 -28.88 -5.21 -18.07
C GLY A 231 -27.76 -6.23 -17.96
N LEU A 232 -27.15 -6.42 -16.78
CA LEU A 232 -26.08 -7.42 -16.58
C LEU A 232 -26.49 -8.67 -15.79
N GLY A 233 -27.73 -8.71 -15.27
CA GLY A 233 -28.18 -9.80 -14.37
C GLY A 233 -28.01 -11.21 -14.92
N ASP A 234 -28.26 -11.41 -16.22
CA ASP A 234 -28.15 -12.71 -16.88
C ASP A 234 -26.74 -12.99 -17.46
N LEU A 235 -25.87 -12.00 -17.49
CA LEU A 235 -24.55 -12.13 -18.10
C LEU A 235 -23.73 -13.24 -17.44
N VAL A 236 -23.82 -13.34 -16.13
CA VAL A 236 -23.13 -14.35 -15.31
C VAL A 236 -23.45 -15.79 -15.77
N GLN A 237 -24.68 -16.06 -16.24
CA GLN A 237 -25.08 -17.40 -16.66
C GLN A 237 -24.38 -17.85 -17.95
N THR A 238 -24.06 -16.94 -18.86
CA THR A 238 -23.42 -17.25 -20.14
C THR A 238 -21.91 -17.46 -20.01
N VAL A 239 -21.27 -16.94 -18.96
CA VAL A 239 -19.81 -16.94 -18.79
C VAL A 239 -19.34 -18.02 -17.79
N ARG A 240 -20.23 -18.60 -17.00
CA ARG A 240 -19.95 -19.54 -15.90
C ARG A 240 -19.12 -20.77 -16.27
N GLU A 241 -19.10 -21.20 -17.51
CA GLU A 241 -18.52 -22.49 -17.91
C GLU A 241 -17.09 -22.36 -18.49
N ARG A 242 -16.54 -21.18 -18.60
CA ARG A 242 -15.19 -21.01 -19.19
C ARG A 242 -14.09 -21.15 -18.15
N SER A 243 -13.39 -22.27 -18.19
CA SER A 243 -12.12 -22.40 -17.49
C SER A 243 -11.02 -21.67 -18.29
N PHE A 244 -10.12 -21.04 -17.57
CA PHE A 244 -9.00 -20.28 -18.13
C PHE A 244 -7.69 -20.82 -17.55
N VAL A 245 -6.73 -21.12 -18.41
CA VAL A 245 -5.39 -21.55 -18.00
C VAL A 245 -4.35 -20.68 -18.69
N GLU A 246 -3.51 -20.06 -17.90
CA GLU A 246 -2.35 -19.29 -18.35
C GLU A 246 -1.06 -19.94 -17.84
N LEU A 247 -0.13 -20.21 -18.74
CA LEU A 247 1.21 -20.68 -18.43
C LEU A 247 2.21 -19.62 -18.82
N ARG A 248 3.08 -19.24 -17.89
CA ARG A 248 4.13 -18.24 -18.10
C ARG A 248 5.52 -18.87 -17.80
N PRO A 249 6.16 -19.52 -18.79
CA PRO A 249 7.56 -19.88 -18.67
C PRO A 249 8.43 -18.64 -18.64
N GLU A 250 9.51 -18.74 -17.89
CA GLU A 250 10.47 -17.69 -17.65
C GLU A 250 11.89 -18.22 -17.74
N LEU A 251 12.74 -17.53 -18.51
CA LEU A 251 14.17 -17.81 -18.59
C LEU A 251 14.94 -16.61 -18.03
N THR A 252 15.79 -16.88 -17.05
CA THR A 252 16.71 -15.89 -16.50
C THR A 252 18.14 -16.35 -16.62
N LEU A 253 18.98 -15.47 -17.16
CA LEU A 253 20.44 -15.62 -17.17
C LEU A 253 21.00 -14.56 -16.23
N ARG A 254 21.84 -14.97 -15.28
CA ARG A 254 22.42 -14.09 -14.27
C ARG A 254 23.91 -14.31 -14.14
N ARG A 255 24.64 -13.20 -13.97
CA ARG A 255 26.04 -13.21 -13.55
C ARG A 255 26.19 -12.35 -12.32
N HIS A 256 26.66 -12.95 -11.26
CA HIS A 256 26.95 -12.29 -9.99
C HIS A 256 28.47 -12.25 -9.77
N GLU A 257 28.98 -11.08 -9.40
CA GLU A 257 30.36 -10.89 -8.98
C GLU A 257 30.38 -10.21 -7.63
N GLU A 258 31.06 -10.82 -6.69
CA GLU A 258 31.18 -10.29 -5.33
C GLU A 258 32.64 -10.23 -4.91
N ARG A 259 33.02 -9.15 -4.22
CA ARG A 259 34.33 -8.98 -3.61
C ARG A 259 34.17 -8.43 -2.20
N SER A 260 34.72 -9.14 -1.22
CA SER A 260 34.95 -8.60 0.13
C SER A 260 36.30 -7.88 0.18
N ALA A 261 36.49 -7.02 1.18
CA ALA A 261 37.74 -6.26 1.34
C ALA A 261 38.98 -7.17 1.33
N GLY A 262 39.94 -6.86 0.47
CA GLY A 262 41.19 -7.62 0.35
C GLY A 262 41.08 -8.99 -0.35
N ALA A 263 39.90 -9.44 -0.77
CA ALA A 263 39.70 -10.70 -1.46
C ALA A 263 39.58 -10.52 -2.98
N PRO A 264 39.89 -11.53 -3.80
CA PRO A 264 39.62 -11.55 -5.24
C PRO A 264 38.09 -11.57 -5.49
N PHE A 265 37.69 -11.20 -6.70
CA PHE A 265 36.26 -11.32 -7.09
C PHE A 265 35.87 -12.82 -7.17
N SER A 266 34.84 -13.17 -6.42
CA SER A 266 34.06 -14.38 -6.64
C SER A 266 33.11 -14.14 -7.81
N ARG A 267 33.02 -15.10 -8.75
CA ARG A 267 32.12 -14.99 -9.92
C ARG A 267 31.25 -16.23 -10.00
N GLN A 268 29.95 -15.98 -10.14
CA GLN A 268 28.97 -17.03 -10.33
C GLN A 268 28.08 -16.68 -11.53
N ASN A 269 27.95 -17.65 -12.45
CA ASN A 269 26.99 -17.57 -13.55
C ASN A 269 25.86 -18.55 -13.25
N ASP A 270 24.64 -18.12 -13.42
CA ASP A 270 23.45 -18.91 -13.18
C ASP A 270 22.48 -18.77 -14.34
N ALA A 271 21.83 -19.88 -14.69
CA ALA A 271 20.76 -19.93 -15.66
C ALA A 271 19.57 -20.65 -15.02
N SER A 272 18.46 -19.96 -14.88
CA SER A 272 17.27 -20.49 -14.22
C SER A 272 16.08 -20.51 -15.16
N LEU A 273 15.32 -21.60 -15.08
CA LEU A 273 14.00 -21.72 -15.70
C LEU A 273 12.96 -21.66 -14.61
N GLY A 274 12.04 -20.73 -14.75
CA GLY A 274 10.87 -20.56 -13.91
C GLY A 274 9.59 -20.88 -14.69
N LEU A 275 8.53 -21.20 -13.97
CA LEU A 275 7.21 -21.42 -14.53
C LEU A 275 6.17 -20.86 -13.58
N GLU A 276 5.28 -20.01 -14.11
CA GLU A 276 4.07 -19.59 -13.41
C GLU A 276 2.85 -20.19 -14.11
N LEU A 277 1.91 -20.69 -13.34
CA LEU A 277 0.61 -21.18 -13.77
C LEU A 277 -0.48 -20.35 -13.09
N LYS A 278 -1.40 -19.81 -13.85
CA LYS A 278 -2.67 -19.26 -13.34
C LYS A 278 -3.81 -20.06 -13.93
N TRP A 279 -4.61 -20.69 -13.09
CA TRP A 279 -5.75 -21.49 -13.48
C TRP A 279 -7.02 -20.97 -12.82
N ARG A 280 -8.01 -20.67 -13.63
CA ARG A 280 -9.36 -20.31 -13.19
C ARG A 280 -10.33 -21.38 -13.64
N PRO A 281 -10.58 -22.40 -12.81
CA PRO A 281 -11.55 -23.45 -13.15
C PRO A 281 -12.98 -22.89 -13.28
N ARG A 282 -13.27 -21.83 -12.53
CA ARG A 282 -14.53 -21.09 -12.50
C ARG A 282 -14.26 -19.63 -12.14
N ALA A 283 -15.24 -18.74 -12.32
CA ALA A 283 -15.10 -17.32 -12.02
C ALA A 283 -14.82 -17.02 -10.54
N ASP A 284 -15.28 -17.87 -9.63
CA ASP A 284 -15.11 -17.74 -8.18
C ASP A 284 -13.80 -18.36 -7.65
N TRP A 285 -12.99 -19.01 -8.49
CA TRP A 285 -11.73 -19.64 -8.13
C TRP A 285 -10.53 -19.11 -8.91
N VAL A 286 -9.44 -18.89 -8.21
CA VAL A 286 -8.13 -18.63 -8.80
C VAL A 286 -7.11 -19.54 -8.13
N VAL A 287 -6.37 -20.30 -8.93
CA VAL A 287 -5.28 -21.15 -8.48
C VAL A 287 -4.01 -20.67 -9.19
N ASP A 288 -3.03 -20.25 -8.41
CA ASP A 288 -1.72 -19.83 -8.90
C ASP A 288 -0.66 -20.80 -8.40
N ALA A 289 0.20 -21.24 -9.29
CA ALA A 289 1.37 -22.02 -8.92
C ALA A 289 2.63 -21.39 -9.53
N THR A 290 3.71 -21.46 -8.80
CA THR A 290 5.02 -21.03 -9.29
C THR A 290 6.07 -22.05 -9.00
N LEU A 291 6.99 -22.22 -9.93
CA LEU A 291 8.15 -23.08 -9.80
C LEU A 291 9.39 -22.25 -10.11
N ASN A 292 10.33 -22.21 -9.17
CA ASN A 292 11.60 -21.51 -9.28
C ASN A 292 11.48 -20.06 -9.79
N PRO A 293 10.62 -19.22 -9.15
CA PRO A 293 10.36 -17.85 -9.61
C PRO A 293 11.64 -16.99 -9.46
N ASP A 294 11.85 -16.08 -10.40
CA ASP A 294 12.95 -15.11 -10.35
C ASP A 294 12.43 -13.66 -10.21
N PHE A 295 12.94 -12.94 -9.24
CA PHE A 295 12.55 -11.56 -8.91
C PHE A 295 13.65 -10.53 -9.22
N SER A 296 14.66 -10.86 -10.01
CA SER A 296 15.80 -9.98 -10.34
C SER A 296 15.41 -8.65 -11.00
N GLN A 297 14.29 -8.62 -11.71
CA GLN A 297 13.77 -7.40 -12.37
C GLN A 297 13.00 -6.46 -11.43
N VAL A 298 12.70 -6.88 -10.20
CA VAL A 298 11.91 -6.09 -9.26
C VAL A 298 12.66 -4.81 -8.90
N GLU A 299 11.94 -3.71 -8.84
CA GLU A 299 12.49 -2.40 -8.48
C GLU A 299 13.07 -2.40 -7.06
N LEU A 300 14.23 -1.77 -6.89
CA LEU A 300 14.85 -1.60 -5.58
C LEU A 300 13.92 -0.83 -4.64
N ASP A 301 13.89 -1.23 -3.37
CA ASP A 301 13.13 -0.53 -2.35
C ASP A 301 13.70 0.88 -2.13
N VAL A 302 12.82 1.86 -1.85
CA VAL A 302 13.24 3.20 -1.46
C VAL A 302 13.97 3.09 -0.12
N PRO A 303 15.18 3.65 0.01
CA PRO A 303 15.90 3.60 1.26
C PRO A 303 15.18 4.39 2.35
N GLN A 304 15.28 3.93 3.60
CA GLN A 304 14.66 4.55 4.76
C GLN A 304 15.73 4.90 5.81
N LEU A 305 15.50 5.96 6.61
CA LEU A 305 16.35 6.32 7.73
C LEU A 305 16.20 5.27 8.84
N THR A 306 17.25 4.56 9.16
CA THR A 306 17.26 3.45 10.12
C THR A 306 18.20 3.66 11.29
N GLY A 307 19.02 4.71 11.25
CA GLY A 307 20.08 4.95 12.23
C GLY A 307 19.58 5.27 13.63
N ASN A 308 18.33 5.70 13.81
CA ASN A 308 17.77 6.06 15.11
C ASN A 308 16.57 5.17 15.52
N THR A 309 16.54 3.93 15.04
CA THR A 309 15.54 2.94 15.45
C THR A 309 16.19 1.59 15.70
N ARG A 310 15.64 0.84 16.64
CA ARG A 310 16.00 -0.57 16.92
C ARG A 310 14.95 -1.53 16.39
N PHE A 311 13.93 -1.03 15.71
CA PHE A 311 12.85 -1.84 15.17
C PHE A 311 13.04 -2.08 13.67
N ALA A 312 12.74 -3.30 13.24
CA ALA A 312 12.68 -3.63 11.82
C ALA A 312 11.60 -2.79 11.11
N LEU A 313 11.87 -2.42 9.87
CA LEU A 313 10.93 -1.68 9.02
C LEU A 313 10.20 -2.64 8.09
N GLN A 314 8.90 -2.41 7.93
CA GLN A 314 8.09 -3.15 6.97
C GLN A 314 8.34 -2.63 5.56
N LEU A 315 8.54 -3.56 4.61
CA LEU A 315 8.73 -3.25 3.21
C LEU A 315 7.50 -3.69 2.40
N THR A 316 7.09 -2.88 1.45
CA THR A 316 5.98 -3.20 0.54
C THR A 316 6.34 -4.37 -0.37
N GLU A 317 5.39 -5.28 -0.61
CA GLU A 317 5.58 -6.37 -1.56
C GLU A 317 5.55 -5.84 -3.00
N LYS A 318 6.43 -6.37 -3.85
CA LYS A 318 6.57 -6.01 -5.26
C LYS A 318 6.61 -7.24 -6.19
N ARG A 319 6.65 -8.45 -5.62
CA ARG A 319 6.76 -9.71 -6.37
C ARG A 319 5.39 -10.18 -6.84
N PRO A 320 5.16 -10.38 -8.15
CA PRO A 320 3.82 -10.62 -8.72
C PRO A 320 3.06 -11.79 -8.08
N PHE A 321 3.74 -12.91 -7.82
CA PHE A 321 3.08 -14.07 -7.18
C PHE A 321 2.44 -13.74 -5.84
N PHE A 322 3.01 -12.83 -5.04
CA PHE A 322 2.50 -12.48 -3.72
C PHE A 322 1.49 -11.33 -3.75
N LEU A 323 1.40 -10.59 -4.86
CA LEU A 323 0.49 -9.46 -5.01
C LEU A 323 -0.96 -9.90 -5.25
N GLU A 324 -1.16 -11.00 -5.97
CA GLU A 324 -2.49 -11.53 -6.25
C GLU A 324 -3.19 -12.00 -4.95
N SER A 325 -4.46 -11.65 -4.78
CA SER A 325 -5.31 -12.06 -3.64
C SER A 325 -4.85 -11.55 -2.26
N GLN A 326 -4.10 -10.47 -2.19
CA GLN A 326 -3.74 -9.83 -0.91
C GLN A 326 -4.97 -9.37 -0.12
N ASP A 327 -6.03 -8.95 -0.80
CA ASP A 327 -7.32 -8.59 -0.23
C ASP A 327 -7.92 -9.70 0.63
N VAL A 328 -7.77 -10.98 0.23
CA VAL A 328 -8.29 -12.14 0.96
C VAL A 328 -7.33 -12.64 2.05
N THR A 329 -6.03 -12.41 1.91
CA THR A 329 -5.06 -12.82 2.96
C THR A 329 -5.24 -12.03 4.24
N GLY A 330 -5.91 -10.90 4.19
CA GLY A 330 -6.03 -9.97 5.29
C GLY A 330 -4.74 -9.14 5.44
N LYS A 331 -4.79 -7.87 5.09
CA LYS A 331 -3.68 -6.93 5.37
C LYS A 331 -3.57 -6.81 6.88
N GLY A 332 -2.41 -7.15 7.43
CA GLY A 332 -2.07 -6.70 8.76
C GLY A 332 -2.00 -5.19 8.70
N GLN A 333 -2.86 -4.53 9.45
CA GLN A 333 -2.92 -3.09 9.67
C GLN A 333 -2.35 -2.17 8.61
N PRO A 334 -3.15 -1.44 7.89
CA PRO A 334 -2.73 -0.17 7.36
C PRO A 334 -2.83 0.86 8.47
N ASP A 335 -1.73 1.34 8.98
CA ASP A 335 -1.74 2.56 9.74
C ASP A 335 -1.13 3.68 8.92
N ASP A 336 -1.98 4.53 8.36
CA ASP A 336 -1.58 5.78 7.72
C ASP A 336 -1.04 6.80 8.73
N SER A 337 -1.19 6.54 10.04
CA SER A 337 -0.71 7.46 11.06
C SER A 337 0.80 7.39 11.31
N GLY A 338 1.49 6.40 10.76
CA GLY A 338 2.94 6.17 10.98
C GLY A 338 3.31 5.80 12.42
N GLN A 339 2.33 5.55 13.28
CA GLN A 339 2.52 5.27 14.71
C GLN A 339 2.25 3.83 15.09
N ALA A 340 1.38 3.11 14.39
CA ALA A 340 1.20 1.70 14.65
C ALA A 340 2.39 0.95 14.05
N ARG A 341 3.07 0.23 14.90
CA ARG A 341 4.08 -0.74 14.49
C ARG A 341 3.33 -1.98 14.05
N GLY A 342 2.86 -1.93 12.79
CA GLY A 342 1.90 -2.88 12.24
C GLY A 342 2.33 -4.32 12.38
N LEU A 343 1.43 -5.17 12.86
CA LEU A 343 1.58 -6.61 12.82
C LEU A 343 0.83 -7.15 11.60
N ALA A 344 1.57 -7.65 10.61
CA ALA A 344 0.99 -8.38 9.52
C ALA A 344 0.87 -9.86 9.89
N ALA A 345 -0.36 -10.42 9.86
CA ALA A 345 -0.58 -11.84 10.12
C ALA A 345 0.14 -12.72 9.08
N PHE A 346 0.20 -12.26 7.84
CA PHE A 346 1.05 -12.81 6.77
C PHE A 346 1.85 -11.68 6.12
N TYR A 347 3.16 -11.88 5.99
CA TYR A 347 4.10 -10.93 5.40
C TYR A 347 4.97 -11.66 4.38
N SER A 348 4.62 -11.52 3.12
CA SER A 348 5.27 -12.24 2.02
C SER A 348 6.78 -11.96 1.92
N ARG A 349 7.25 -10.78 2.34
CA ARG A 349 8.68 -10.42 2.38
C ARG A 349 9.48 -11.21 3.42
N ALA A 350 8.82 -11.96 4.33
CA ALA A 350 9.48 -12.96 5.16
C ALA A 350 9.95 -14.20 4.37
N ILE A 351 9.43 -14.40 3.15
CA ILE A 351 9.86 -15.43 2.22
C ILE A 351 11.04 -14.90 1.41
N THR A 352 12.17 -15.58 1.46
CA THR A 352 13.44 -15.08 0.89
C THR A 352 13.82 -15.68 -0.46
N ASP A 353 13.69 -17.00 -0.63
CA ASP A 353 14.07 -17.73 -1.85
C ASP A 353 13.10 -18.90 -2.10
N PRO A 354 11.89 -18.63 -2.66
CA PRO A 354 10.90 -19.68 -2.90
C PRO A 354 11.33 -20.59 -4.05
N ASN A 355 11.28 -21.90 -3.81
CA ASN A 355 11.53 -22.92 -4.83
C ASN A 355 10.27 -23.26 -5.63
N TRP A 356 9.15 -23.43 -4.91
CA TRP A 356 7.84 -23.60 -5.48
C TRP A 356 6.81 -22.97 -4.56
N GLY A 357 5.68 -22.58 -5.12
CA GLY A 357 4.55 -22.05 -4.39
C GLY A 357 3.23 -22.44 -5.05
N LEU A 358 2.21 -22.65 -4.25
CA LEU A 358 0.84 -22.87 -4.65
C LEU A 358 -0.07 -21.97 -3.84
N ARG A 359 -0.98 -21.29 -4.52
CA ARG A 359 -2.05 -20.52 -3.87
C ARG A 359 -3.38 -20.87 -4.52
N ALA A 360 -4.42 -21.01 -3.73
CA ALA A 360 -5.80 -21.17 -4.16
C ALA A 360 -6.66 -20.15 -3.43
N THR A 361 -7.42 -19.36 -4.17
CA THR A 361 -8.35 -18.36 -3.62
C THR A 361 -9.74 -18.61 -4.17
N TRP A 362 -10.70 -18.64 -3.27
CA TRP A 362 -12.12 -18.80 -3.57
C TRP A 362 -12.91 -17.59 -3.04
N ARG A 363 -13.89 -17.12 -3.82
CA ARG A 363 -14.80 -16.05 -3.45
C ARG A 363 -16.23 -16.45 -3.75
N GLY A 364 -17.00 -16.74 -2.70
CA GLY A 364 -18.44 -16.97 -2.77
C GLY A 364 -19.24 -15.70 -2.46
N ALA A 365 -20.56 -15.82 -2.43
CA ALA A 365 -21.45 -14.69 -2.17
C ALA A 365 -21.32 -14.13 -0.74
N GLU A 366 -21.15 -14.97 0.26
CA GLU A 366 -21.07 -14.57 1.66
C GLU A 366 -19.75 -14.94 2.33
N ALA A 367 -18.92 -15.76 1.66
CA ALA A 367 -17.67 -16.23 2.20
C ALA A 367 -16.56 -16.19 1.15
N GLU A 368 -15.34 -16.03 1.62
CA GLU A 368 -14.14 -16.08 0.79
C GLU A 368 -13.00 -16.75 1.55
N GLY A 369 -12.09 -17.35 0.84
CA GLY A 369 -10.96 -18.02 1.46
C GLY A 369 -9.75 -18.09 0.58
N THR A 370 -8.58 -18.15 1.22
CA THR A 370 -7.32 -18.35 0.52
C THR A 370 -6.46 -19.37 1.26
N PHE A 371 -5.75 -20.15 0.47
CA PHE A 371 -4.71 -21.07 0.93
C PHE A 371 -3.44 -20.80 0.16
N LEU A 372 -2.32 -20.72 0.85
CA LEU A 372 -0.97 -20.57 0.29
C LEU A 372 -0.06 -21.61 0.93
N SER A 373 0.76 -22.28 0.12
CA SER A 373 1.82 -23.15 0.60
C SER A 373 3.03 -23.03 -0.33
N LEU A 374 4.23 -22.93 0.24
CA LEU A 374 5.45 -22.76 -0.53
C LEU A 374 6.67 -23.32 0.19
N ARG A 375 7.70 -23.70 -0.58
CA ARG A 375 9.01 -24.09 -0.08
C ARG A 375 9.98 -22.94 -0.25
N ASP A 376 10.54 -22.45 0.87
CA ASP A 376 11.56 -21.40 0.90
C ASP A 376 12.92 -22.01 1.17
N LYS A 377 13.82 -21.99 0.16
CA LYS A 377 15.18 -22.53 0.27
C LYS A 377 16.05 -21.65 1.17
N GLY A 378 15.80 -20.35 1.21
CA GLY A 378 16.51 -19.39 2.03
C GLY A 378 16.16 -19.47 3.52
N GLY A 379 15.20 -20.34 3.91
CA GLY A 379 14.75 -20.51 5.29
C GLY A 379 13.88 -19.36 5.81
N GLY A 380 13.91 -18.23 5.13
CA GLY A 380 13.13 -17.05 5.43
C GLY A 380 13.79 -16.04 6.35
N LYS A 381 13.11 -14.91 6.50
CA LYS A 381 13.47 -13.82 7.39
C LYS A 381 12.63 -13.93 8.66
N ILE A 382 13.27 -14.11 9.79
CA ILE A 382 12.61 -14.35 11.08
C ILE A 382 12.82 -13.12 11.96
N PHE A 383 11.74 -12.64 12.57
CA PHE A 383 11.78 -11.53 13.53
C PHE A 383 11.63 -12.08 14.94
N ARG A 384 12.57 -11.77 15.82
CA ARG A 384 12.50 -12.01 17.26
C ARG A 384 12.59 -10.69 17.96
N SER A 385 11.50 -10.27 18.58
CA SER A 385 11.35 -8.91 19.10
C SER A 385 11.13 -8.95 20.59
N ASN A 386 11.50 -7.87 21.25
CA ASN A 386 11.09 -7.53 22.60
C ASN A 386 10.45 -6.13 22.63
N ALA A 387 10.22 -5.56 23.79
CA ALA A 387 9.59 -4.27 23.94
C ALA A 387 10.43 -3.10 23.41
N TYR A 388 11.72 -3.27 23.18
CA TYR A 388 12.68 -2.21 22.84
C TYR A 388 13.39 -2.39 21.51
N GLU A 389 13.41 -3.60 20.95
CA GLU A 389 14.13 -3.88 19.71
C GLU A 389 13.58 -5.09 18.94
N THR A 390 13.95 -5.16 17.67
CA THR A 390 13.75 -6.32 16.81
C THR A 390 15.10 -6.94 16.45
N LEU A 391 15.28 -8.22 16.72
CA LEU A 391 16.38 -9.00 16.21
C LEU A 391 15.92 -9.72 14.94
N GLU A 392 16.53 -9.34 13.81
CA GLU A 392 16.31 -9.99 12.52
C GLU A 392 17.26 -11.17 12.37
N ARG A 393 16.73 -12.36 12.09
CA ARG A 393 17.49 -13.60 11.89
C ARG A 393 17.30 -14.09 10.45
N LEU A 394 18.38 -14.39 9.79
CA LEU A 394 18.44 -15.05 8.48
C LEU A 394 19.12 -16.41 8.67
N PRO A 395 18.36 -17.48 8.95
CA PRO A 395 18.94 -18.80 9.23
C PRO A 395 19.59 -19.37 7.97
N GLN A 396 20.90 -19.21 7.87
CA GLN A 396 21.67 -19.75 6.75
C GLN A 396 21.57 -21.29 6.72
N HIS A 397 21.47 -21.86 5.52
CA HIS A 397 21.37 -23.30 5.26
C HIS A 397 20.12 -24.00 5.83
N LEU A 398 19.13 -23.25 6.30
CA LEU A 398 17.86 -23.77 6.77
C LEU A 398 16.77 -23.50 5.73
N SER A 399 16.19 -24.55 5.15
CA SER A 399 15.00 -24.41 4.31
C SER A 399 13.73 -24.58 5.12
N SER A 400 12.65 -23.96 4.72
CA SER A 400 11.35 -24.05 5.41
C SER A 400 10.19 -24.29 4.46
N GLN A 401 9.13 -24.90 5.00
CA GLN A 401 7.80 -24.96 4.38
C GLN A 401 6.91 -23.91 5.05
N ALA A 402 6.46 -22.92 4.30
CA ALA A 402 5.52 -21.91 4.76
C ALA A 402 4.13 -22.22 4.23
N SER A 403 3.13 -22.23 5.11
CA SER A 403 1.72 -22.44 4.78
C SER A 403 0.86 -21.43 5.51
N PHE A 404 -0.15 -20.91 4.82
CA PHE A 404 -1.11 -19.96 5.36
C PHE A 404 -2.49 -20.25 4.79
N ALA A 405 -3.51 -20.19 5.64
CA ALA A 405 -4.91 -20.27 5.20
C ALA A 405 -5.76 -19.27 5.98
N ARG A 406 -6.71 -18.65 5.30
CA ARG A 406 -7.73 -17.79 5.93
C ARG A 406 -9.07 -18.05 5.27
N LEU A 407 -10.12 -18.14 6.07
CA LEU A 407 -11.51 -18.25 5.65
C LEU A 407 -12.29 -17.13 6.33
N HIS A 408 -12.96 -16.30 5.56
CA HIS A 408 -13.79 -15.21 6.01
C HIS A 408 -15.25 -15.49 5.68
N GLN A 409 -16.16 -15.18 6.61
CA GLN A 409 -17.61 -15.25 6.46
C GLN A 409 -18.23 -13.91 6.77
N GLN A 410 -19.11 -13.44 5.92
CA GLN A 410 -19.90 -12.22 6.13
C GLN A 410 -21.29 -12.56 6.71
N PHE A 411 -21.75 -11.73 7.66
CA PHE A 411 -23.05 -11.83 8.31
C PHE A 411 -23.67 -10.41 8.33
N ASP A 412 -24.40 -10.06 7.28
CA ASP A 412 -24.97 -8.72 7.13
C ASP A 412 -23.93 -7.60 7.33
N GLN A 413 -24.01 -6.82 8.39
CA GLN A 413 -23.06 -5.74 8.70
C GLN A 413 -21.79 -6.20 9.43
N TRP A 414 -21.65 -7.51 9.73
CA TRP A 414 -20.52 -8.10 10.43
C TRP A 414 -19.80 -9.10 9.56
N GLY A 415 -18.51 -9.16 9.70
CA GLY A 415 -17.68 -10.20 9.11
C GLY A 415 -16.72 -10.77 10.13
N ALA A 416 -16.46 -12.07 10.01
CA ALA A 416 -15.47 -12.76 10.84
C ALA A 416 -14.64 -13.72 10.00
N ALA A 417 -13.36 -13.87 10.35
CA ALA A 417 -12.48 -14.82 9.70
C ALA A 417 -11.72 -15.67 10.70
N GLY A 418 -11.40 -16.88 10.29
CA GLY A 418 -10.42 -17.73 10.94
C GLY A 418 -9.16 -17.82 10.08
N LEU A 419 -7.98 -17.87 10.69
CA LEU A 419 -6.72 -18.05 10.01
C LEU A 419 -5.80 -19.03 10.70
N VAL A 420 -4.96 -19.70 9.92
CA VAL A 420 -3.86 -20.53 10.38
C VAL A 420 -2.62 -20.24 9.56
N SER A 421 -1.48 -20.12 10.23
CA SER A 421 -0.18 -19.88 9.62
C SER A 421 0.83 -20.86 10.24
N ILE A 422 1.56 -21.60 9.40
CA ILE A 422 2.53 -22.60 9.83
C ILE A 422 3.81 -22.39 9.07
N ARG A 423 4.94 -22.39 9.79
CA ARG A 423 6.27 -22.45 9.20
C ARG A 423 7.03 -23.63 9.83
N ASP A 424 7.38 -24.60 8.98
CA ASP A 424 8.08 -25.81 9.38
C ASP A 424 9.51 -25.82 8.81
N TYR A 425 10.49 -25.96 9.69
CA TYR A 425 11.91 -25.99 9.37
C TYR A 425 12.51 -27.40 9.45
N GLY A 426 11.65 -28.39 9.69
CA GLY A 426 12.08 -29.78 9.93
C GLY A 426 12.71 -30.02 11.30
N LEU A 427 12.97 -31.28 11.61
CA LEU A 427 13.56 -31.74 12.89
C LEU A 427 12.80 -31.27 14.15
N GLY A 428 11.47 -31.11 14.02
CA GLY A 428 10.61 -30.65 15.09
C GLY A 428 10.75 -29.17 15.45
N ARG A 429 11.33 -28.35 14.56
CA ARG A 429 11.39 -26.90 14.66
C ARG A 429 10.28 -26.29 13.82
N HIS A 430 9.35 -25.65 14.46
CA HIS A 430 8.20 -25.04 13.77
C HIS A 430 7.72 -23.79 14.50
N ASN A 431 7.01 -22.95 13.79
CA ASN A 431 6.15 -21.89 14.31
C ASN A 431 4.74 -22.09 13.73
N TRP A 432 3.73 -21.99 14.57
CA TRP A 432 2.35 -21.92 14.11
C TRP A 432 1.62 -20.77 14.79
N VAL A 433 0.68 -20.18 14.07
CA VAL A 433 -0.23 -19.14 14.54
C VAL A 433 -1.65 -19.54 14.17
N LEU A 434 -2.53 -19.49 15.15
CA LEU A 434 -3.98 -19.64 14.98
C LEU A 434 -4.62 -18.31 15.31
N GLY A 435 -5.56 -17.84 14.48
CA GLY A 435 -6.17 -16.56 14.71
C GLY A 435 -7.59 -16.43 14.21
N SER A 436 -8.20 -15.36 14.64
CA SER A 436 -9.50 -14.89 14.16
C SER A 436 -9.46 -13.39 14.03
N ASP A 437 -10.05 -12.85 12.98
CA ASP A 437 -10.30 -11.43 12.80
C ASP A 437 -11.80 -11.17 12.61
N PHE A 438 -12.22 -9.95 12.92
CA PHE A 438 -13.59 -9.51 12.77
C PHE A 438 -13.66 -8.04 12.38
N HIS A 439 -14.72 -7.67 11.72
CA HIS A 439 -15.09 -6.28 11.47
C HIS A 439 -16.62 -6.14 11.47
N GLY A 440 -17.10 -4.93 11.73
CA GLY A 440 -18.52 -4.65 11.70
C GLY A 440 -18.84 -3.17 11.77
N ASN A 441 -19.98 -2.80 11.20
CA ASN A 441 -20.52 -1.45 11.28
C ASN A 441 -21.49 -1.38 12.46
N LEU A 442 -21.19 -0.50 13.41
CA LEU A 442 -22.07 -0.20 14.55
C LEU A 442 -23.16 0.78 14.12
N SER A 443 -22.86 1.65 13.16
CA SER A 443 -23.75 2.59 12.49
C SER A 443 -23.12 2.98 11.15
N GLU A 444 -23.77 3.84 10.38
CA GLU A 444 -23.23 4.40 9.14
C GLU A 444 -21.96 5.23 9.37
N GLN A 445 -21.78 5.77 10.57
CA GLN A 445 -20.66 6.62 10.96
C GLN A 445 -19.66 5.92 11.88
N ALA A 446 -19.93 4.71 12.36
CA ALA A 446 -19.10 4.03 13.32
C ALA A 446 -18.85 2.57 12.95
N SER A 447 -17.59 2.16 12.99
CA SER A 447 -17.17 0.78 12.74
C SER A 447 -16.22 0.28 13.83
N VAL A 448 -16.16 -1.03 13.96
CA VAL A 448 -15.22 -1.72 14.83
C VAL A 448 -14.57 -2.87 14.07
N ARG A 449 -13.27 -3.05 14.29
CA ARG A 449 -12.54 -4.20 13.75
C ARG A 449 -11.49 -4.68 14.76
N GLY A 450 -11.07 -5.91 14.62
CA GLY A 450 -10.03 -6.43 15.50
C GLY A 450 -9.59 -7.82 15.13
N HIS A 451 -8.53 -8.30 15.80
CA HIS A 451 -8.08 -9.66 15.67
C HIS A 451 -7.46 -10.20 16.94
N VAL A 452 -7.47 -11.51 17.05
CA VAL A 452 -6.83 -12.28 18.12
C VAL A 452 -5.98 -13.36 17.47
N LEU A 453 -4.69 -13.39 17.79
CA LEU A 453 -3.75 -14.41 17.32
C LEU A 453 -3.12 -15.13 18.50
N LEU A 454 -2.96 -16.43 18.39
CA LEU A 454 -2.24 -17.29 19.32
C LEU A 454 -1.08 -17.94 18.58
N SER A 455 0.09 -17.95 19.15
CA SER A 455 1.28 -18.54 18.53
C SER A 455 1.95 -19.57 19.42
N SER A 456 2.65 -20.52 18.80
CA SER A 456 3.60 -21.40 19.45
C SER A 456 4.80 -21.64 18.55
N THR A 457 6.00 -21.56 19.11
CA THR A 457 7.24 -21.78 18.37
C THR A 457 8.18 -22.72 19.13
N THR A 458 8.80 -23.64 18.39
CA THR A 458 9.86 -24.52 18.87
C THR A 458 11.21 -24.22 18.22
N LEU A 459 11.26 -23.22 17.30
CA LEU A 459 12.49 -22.71 16.74
C LEU A 459 13.12 -21.68 17.69
N GLY A 460 14.30 -21.97 18.18
CA GLY A 460 15.19 -21.05 18.89
C GLY A 460 16.49 -20.84 18.17
N PHE A 461 17.36 -20.01 18.74
CA PHE A 461 18.70 -19.73 18.24
C PHE A 461 19.70 -19.82 19.41
N ASP A 462 20.89 -20.35 19.14
CA ASP A 462 21.98 -20.34 20.13
C ASP A 462 22.76 -19.01 20.11
N ALA A 463 23.83 -18.92 20.89
CA ALA A 463 24.65 -17.72 21.01
C ALA A 463 25.36 -17.34 19.69
N ASP A 464 25.56 -18.29 18.78
CA ASP A 464 26.18 -18.12 17.47
C ASP A 464 25.12 -17.96 16.35
N ASP A 465 23.86 -17.63 16.72
CA ASP A 465 22.71 -17.49 15.82
C ASP A 465 22.36 -18.75 14.99
N GLN A 466 22.79 -19.96 15.50
CA GLN A 466 22.43 -21.19 14.81
C GLN A 466 21.05 -21.68 15.25
N PRO A 467 20.21 -22.14 14.31
CA PRO A 467 18.86 -22.58 14.62
C PRO A 467 18.85 -23.88 15.43
N LEU A 468 18.20 -23.86 16.57
CA LEU A 468 18.04 -25.03 17.42
C LEU A 468 16.57 -25.31 17.74
N ARG A 469 16.29 -26.54 18.18
CA ARG A 469 14.97 -26.88 18.73
C ARG A 469 14.93 -26.54 20.20
N GLN A 470 13.90 -25.81 20.62
CA GLN A 470 13.64 -25.50 22.04
C GLN A 470 12.26 -26.03 22.48
N SER A 471 11.98 -25.94 23.76
CA SER A 471 10.63 -26.17 24.31
C SER A 471 9.64 -25.17 23.68
N ALA A 472 8.40 -25.63 23.47
CA ALA A 472 7.37 -24.80 22.88
C ALA A 472 7.14 -23.52 23.69
N GLN A 473 7.26 -22.37 23.05
CA GLN A 473 6.96 -21.07 23.62
C GLN A 473 5.67 -20.53 22.98
N SER A 474 4.70 -20.18 23.83
CA SER A 474 3.39 -19.71 23.39
C SER A 474 3.23 -18.23 23.65
N GLY A 475 2.54 -17.55 22.74
CA GLY A 475 2.25 -16.13 22.82
C GLY A 475 0.87 -15.78 22.31
N SER A 476 0.43 -14.57 22.60
CA SER A 476 -0.87 -14.05 22.18
C SER A 476 -0.75 -12.60 21.70
N TYR A 477 -1.58 -12.27 20.74
CA TYR A 477 -1.78 -10.92 20.25
C TYR A 477 -3.27 -10.60 20.17
N VAL A 478 -3.65 -9.45 20.71
CA VAL A 478 -5.01 -8.92 20.67
C VAL A 478 -4.93 -7.47 20.19
N TRP A 479 -5.73 -7.12 19.20
CA TRP A 479 -5.88 -5.78 18.70
C TRP A 479 -7.34 -5.47 18.38
N VAL A 480 -7.81 -4.29 18.76
CA VAL A 480 -9.18 -3.82 18.51
C VAL A 480 -9.12 -2.33 18.20
N GLU A 481 -9.80 -1.93 17.12
CA GLU A 481 -9.95 -0.55 16.71
C GLU A 481 -11.43 -0.19 16.56
N GLY A 482 -11.81 0.97 17.10
CA GLY A 482 -13.07 1.65 16.80
C GLY A 482 -12.82 2.91 16.00
N ARG A 483 -13.60 3.13 14.94
CA ARG A 483 -13.57 4.33 14.10
C ARG A 483 -14.92 5.03 14.15
N HIS A 484 -14.88 6.36 14.10
CA HIS A 484 -16.05 7.19 13.92
C HIS A 484 -15.71 8.28 12.88
N ARG A 485 -16.58 8.43 11.89
CA ARG A 485 -16.46 9.48 10.85
C ARG A 485 -17.79 10.14 10.62
N SER A 486 -17.79 11.45 10.63
CA SER A 486 -18.94 12.31 10.33
C SER A 486 -18.44 13.56 9.60
N GLU A 487 -19.34 14.44 9.21
CA GLU A 487 -19.00 15.73 8.61
C GLU A 487 -18.00 16.51 9.47
N ASP A 488 -18.18 16.46 10.79
CA ASP A 488 -17.43 17.26 11.77
C ASP A 488 -16.24 16.53 12.41
N TRP A 489 -16.22 15.20 12.40
CA TRP A 489 -15.24 14.41 13.15
C TRP A 489 -14.72 13.22 12.37
N ALA A 490 -13.42 12.98 12.49
CA ALA A 490 -12.78 11.75 12.06
C ALA A 490 -11.89 11.19 13.18
N ASN A 491 -12.39 10.19 13.91
CA ASN A 491 -11.77 9.69 15.12
C ASN A 491 -11.45 8.20 14.97
N ALA A 492 -10.33 7.78 15.55
CA ALA A 492 -9.96 6.38 15.68
C ALA A 492 -9.35 6.13 17.05
N VAL A 493 -9.70 5.00 17.67
CA VAL A 493 -9.12 4.54 18.93
C VAL A 493 -8.79 3.09 18.79
N HIS A 494 -7.56 2.68 19.10
CA HIS A 494 -7.18 1.28 19.12
C HIS A 494 -6.43 0.86 20.39
N LEU A 495 -6.69 -0.38 20.77
CA LEU A 495 -6.06 -1.08 21.86
C LEU A 495 -5.25 -2.24 21.30
N GLU A 496 -4.04 -2.40 21.77
CA GLU A 496 -3.13 -3.46 21.35
C GLU A 496 -2.49 -4.13 22.58
N ARG A 497 -2.37 -5.46 22.55
CA ARG A 497 -1.63 -6.20 23.54
C ARG A 497 -0.91 -7.38 22.88
N LEU A 498 0.42 -7.34 22.86
CA LEU A 498 1.30 -8.41 22.44
C LEU A 498 2.03 -9.02 23.63
N SER A 499 1.90 -10.32 23.82
CA SER A 499 2.69 -11.01 24.85
C SER A 499 4.18 -11.10 24.44
N PRO A 500 5.11 -11.18 25.41
CA PRO A 500 6.55 -11.25 25.13
C PRO A 500 6.98 -12.43 24.23
N ARG A 501 6.26 -13.55 24.34
CA ARG A 501 6.57 -14.80 23.61
C ARG A 501 5.80 -14.97 22.30
N PHE A 502 5.10 -13.94 21.85
CA PHE A 502 4.41 -14.00 20.58
C PHE A 502 5.42 -14.01 19.42
N ALA A 503 5.31 -15.01 18.53
CA ALA A 503 6.15 -15.16 17.35
C ALA A 503 5.31 -15.57 16.14
N ASN A 504 5.53 -14.93 15.00
CA ASN A 504 4.89 -15.26 13.73
C ASN A 504 5.94 -15.25 12.61
N ASP A 505 6.45 -16.44 12.25
CA ASP A 505 7.55 -16.55 11.28
C ASP A 505 7.12 -16.36 9.82
N ASN A 506 5.81 -16.42 9.54
CA ASN A 506 5.24 -16.01 8.26
C ASN A 506 4.71 -14.58 8.27
N GLY A 507 4.81 -13.86 9.39
CA GLY A 507 4.32 -12.51 9.57
C GLY A 507 5.43 -11.50 9.81
N PHE A 508 5.02 -10.26 10.09
CA PHE A 508 5.93 -9.19 10.47
C PHE A 508 5.63 -8.78 11.93
N VAL A 509 6.57 -9.04 12.83
CA VAL A 509 6.44 -8.75 14.27
C VAL A 509 7.67 -7.98 14.72
N ASN A 510 7.60 -6.66 14.70
CA ASN A 510 8.76 -5.81 15.03
C ASN A 510 8.83 -5.41 16.50
N GLN A 511 7.80 -5.65 17.30
CA GLN A 511 7.79 -5.39 18.75
C GLN A 511 6.89 -6.39 19.46
N THR A 512 7.29 -6.88 20.63
CA THR A 512 6.50 -7.77 21.49
C THR A 512 6.60 -7.32 22.95
N GLY A 513 5.89 -7.97 23.86
CA GLY A 513 5.94 -7.63 25.30
C GLY A 513 5.35 -6.25 25.61
N VAL A 514 4.34 -5.82 24.88
CA VAL A 514 3.77 -4.47 25.02
C VAL A 514 2.24 -4.49 25.11
N GLN A 515 1.71 -3.48 25.78
CA GLN A 515 0.33 -3.05 25.64
C GLN A 515 0.29 -1.56 25.25
N ARG A 516 -0.58 -1.21 24.31
CA ARG A 516 -0.68 0.15 23.76
C ARG A 516 -2.13 0.59 23.63
N LEU A 517 -2.38 1.84 23.97
CA LEU A 517 -3.59 2.58 23.62
C LEU A 517 -3.18 3.72 22.69
N THR A 518 -3.87 3.88 21.58
CA THR A 518 -3.70 5.02 20.68
C THR A 518 -5.07 5.63 20.39
N ALA A 519 -5.13 6.95 20.33
CA ALA A 519 -6.31 7.70 19.93
C ALA A 519 -5.90 8.82 18.96
N GLN A 520 -6.62 8.91 17.87
CA GLN A 520 -6.54 10.04 16.92
C GLN A 520 -7.91 10.72 16.91
N ILE A 521 -7.91 12.01 17.15
CA ILE A 521 -9.11 12.83 17.25
C ILE A 521 -8.93 14.00 16.30
N ASN A 522 -9.73 14.05 15.25
CA ASN A 522 -9.70 15.11 14.25
C ASN A 522 -11.04 15.85 14.26
N ARG A 523 -11.01 17.15 14.53
CA ARG A 523 -12.16 18.05 14.36
C ARG A 523 -12.08 18.66 12.98
N ARG A 524 -13.00 18.33 12.11
CA ARG A 524 -13.13 18.85 10.76
C ARG A 524 -13.92 20.15 10.79
N MET A 525 -13.40 21.18 10.15
CA MET A 525 -13.96 22.51 10.13
C MET A 525 -14.52 22.88 8.75
N GLY A 526 -14.44 21.94 7.78
CA GLY A 526 -14.83 22.19 6.41
C GLY A 526 -14.00 23.29 5.73
N SER A 527 -14.62 23.97 4.77
CA SER A 527 -13.94 25.03 4.00
C SER A 527 -13.78 26.32 4.84
N GLN A 528 -12.56 26.83 4.87
CA GLN A 528 -12.18 28.01 5.64
C GLN A 528 -11.39 29.01 4.76
N THR A 529 -11.43 30.30 5.13
CA THR A 529 -10.50 31.29 4.58
C THR A 529 -9.41 31.55 5.61
N LEU A 530 -8.19 31.09 5.27
CA LEU A 530 -7.03 31.30 6.12
C LEU A 530 -6.39 32.66 5.80
N GLY A 531 -5.88 33.36 6.81
CA GLY A 531 -5.20 34.64 6.64
C GLY A 531 -3.95 34.74 7.50
N LEU A 532 -2.90 35.38 6.99
CA LEU A 532 -1.73 35.74 7.78
C LEU A 532 -2.04 37.00 8.59
N PRO A 533 -2.00 36.93 9.92
CA PRO A 533 -2.31 38.09 10.77
C PRO A 533 -1.46 39.31 10.42
N GLY A 534 -2.10 40.46 10.21
CA GLY A 534 -1.44 41.73 9.94
C GLY A 534 -0.90 41.95 8.52
N THR A 535 -1.08 40.98 7.60
CA THR A 535 -0.56 41.08 6.23
C THR A 535 -1.63 41.36 5.17
N GLY A 536 -2.90 41.10 5.46
CA GLY A 536 -4.00 41.12 4.47
C GLY A 536 -3.96 39.98 3.44
N ILE A 537 -3.00 39.07 3.54
CA ILE A 537 -2.88 37.92 2.64
C ILE A 537 -3.86 36.83 3.12
N THR A 538 -4.76 36.41 2.23
CA THR A 538 -5.70 35.32 2.48
C THR A 538 -5.65 34.28 1.38
N TRP A 539 -5.95 33.01 1.72
CA TRP A 539 -6.09 31.91 0.78
C TRP A 539 -7.18 30.93 1.23
N PRO A 540 -7.87 30.26 0.30
CA PRO A 540 -8.89 29.28 0.62
C PRO A 540 -8.25 27.98 1.13
N ALA A 541 -8.74 27.46 2.25
CA ALA A 541 -8.59 26.06 2.64
C ALA A 541 -9.89 25.33 2.29
N TYR A 542 -9.79 24.28 1.49
CA TYR A 542 -10.97 23.48 1.11
C TYR A 542 -11.40 22.55 2.23
N GLU A 543 -10.46 22.09 3.02
CA GLU A 543 -10.66 21.33 4.23
C GLU A 543 -9.64 21.78 5.27
N PHE A 544 -10.08 21.97 6.49
CA PHE A 544 -9.23 22.33 7.63
C PHE A 544 -9.56 21.44 8.81
N GLU A 545 -8.53 20.89 9.47
CA GLU A 545 -8.70 20.04 10.64
C GLU A 545 -7.80 20.46 11.80
N TRP A 546 -8.38 20.44 13.01
CA TRP A 546 -7.61 20.33 14.24
C TRP A 546 -7.38 18.86 14.55
N GLN A 547 -6.14 18.50 14.82
CA GLN A 547 -5.71 17.13 15.04
C GLN A 547 -5.12 16.97 16.44
N LEU A 548 -5.44 15.86 17.11
CA LEU A 548 -4.81 15.45 18.36
C LEU A 548 -4.50 13.96 18.29
N LYS A 549 -3.22 13.63 18.32
CA LYS A 549 -2.74 12.25 18.43
C LYS A 549 -2.30 11.97 19.86
N LEU A 550 -2.80 10.89 20.44
CA LEU A 550 -2.46 10.41 21.77
C LEU A 550 -2.04 8.95 21.68
N ALA A 551 -0.94 8.58 22.33
CA ALA A 551 -0.59 7.19 22.49
C ALA A 551 0.10 6.95 23.84
N GLN A 552 -0.05 5.76 24.39
CA GLN A 552 0.75 5.27 25.49
C GLN A 552 1.02 3.80 25.29
N ALA A 553 2.31 3.45 25.30
CA ALA A 553 2.78 2.07 25.30
C ALA A 553 3.52 1.76 26.60
N SER A 554 3.26 0.58 27.17
CA SER A 554 3.93 0.08 28.35
C SER A 554 4.29 -1.40 28.20
N THR A 555 5.32 -1.84 28.92
CA THR A 555 5.83 -3.20 28.89
C THR A 555 4.90 -4.20 29.59
N LEU A 556 4.89 -5.42 29.09
CA LEU A 556 4.55 -6.64 29.82
C LEU A 556 5.85 -7.25 30.37
N ALA A 557 5.76 -7.99 31.50
CA ALA A 557 6.93 -8.61 32.06
C ALA A 557 7.57 -9.62 31.09
N ASP A 558 8.88 -9.50 30.88
CA ASP A 558 9.67 -10.42 30.09
C ASP A 558 10.95 -10.79 30.84
N ALA A 559 10.93 -11.99 31.44
CA ALA A 559 12.04 -12.46 32.28
C ALA A 559 13.30 -12.79 31.46
N GLU A 560 13.17 -13.12 30.16
CA GLU A 560 14.32 -13.44 29.30
C GLU A 560 15.19 -12.22 29.07
N PHE A 561 14.56 -11.06 28.86
CA PHE A 561 15.26 -9.79 28.62
C PHE A 561 15.31 -8.89 29.87
N GLY A 562 14.89 -9.39 31.05
CA GLY A 562 14.88 -8.61 32.29
C GLY A 562 13.94 -7.40 32.27
N ILE A 563 12.88 -7.43 31.45
CA ILE A 563 11.97 -6.30 31.27
C ILE A 563 10.84 -6.37 32.32
N PRO A 564 10.67 -5.34 33.17
CA PRO A 564 9.59 -5.32 34.16
C PRO A 564 8.25 -4.98 33.51
N SER A 565 7.14 -5.38 34.14
CA SER A 565 5.78 -5.02 33.71
C SER A 565 5.45 -3.57 34.07
N GLY A 566 4.66 -2.90 33.18
CA GLY A 566 4.10 -1.56 33.42
C GLY A 566 5.05 -0.40 33.22
N GLN A 567 6.27 -0.66 32.72
CA GLN A 567 7.22 0.39 32.40
C GLN A 567 6.75 1.15 31.13
N VAL A 568 6.58 2.46 31.23
CA VAL A 568 6.22 3.30 30.06
C VAL A 568 7.41 3.35 29.10
N ILE A 569 7.18 2.90 27.87
CA ILE A 569 8.14 2.94 26.75
C ILE A 569 7.95 4.24 25.95
N GLU A 570 6.69 4.56 25.69
CA GLU A 570 6.30 5.65 24.82
C GLU A 570 5.02 6.31 25.34
N ARG A 571 4.99 7.63 25.27
CA ARG A 571 3.78 8.43 25.41
C ARG A 571 3.84 9.52 24.37
N LEU A 572 2.80 9.64 23.54
CA LEU A 572 2.67 10.66 22.51
C LEU A 572 1.51 11.58 22.89
N VAL A 573 1.75 12.88 22.80
CA VAL A 573 0.73 13.94 22.91
C VAL A 573 1.07 14.95 21.82
N GLN A 574 0.37 14.87 20.69
CA GLN A 574 0.71 15.64 19.50
C GLN A 574 -0.51 16.39 18.97
N PRO A 575 -0.79 17.60 19.54
CA PRO A 575 -1.75 18.52 18.94
C PRO A 575 -1.19 19.07 17.62
N GLY A 576 -2.07 19.32 16.66
CA GLY A 576 -1.68 19.83 15.36
C GLY A 576 -2.83 20.36 14.54
N VAL A 577 -2.49 20.79 13.35
CA VAL A 577 -3.40 21.26 12.32
C VAL A 577 -3.05 20.63 11.00
N TRP A 578 -4.04 20.42 10.16
CA TRP A 578 -3.90 19.99 8.78
C TRP A 578 -4.91 20.74 7.92
N PHE A 579 -4.52 21.07 6.70
CA PHE A 579 -5.47 21.63 5.73
C PHE A 579 -5.04 21.36 4.29
N THR A 580 -6.03 21.38 3.39
CA THR A 580 -5.82 21.32 1.93
C THR A 580 -6.22 22.64 1.28
N SER A 581 -5.62 22.93 0.13
CA SER A 581 -5.91 24.12 -0.66
C SER A 581 -5.72 23.83 -2.16
N ALA A 582 -5.75 24.87 -2.99
CA ALA A 582 -5.53 24.76 -4.43
C ALA A 582 -4.21 24.05 -4.78
N ARG A 583 -4.11 23.49 -6.01
CA ARG A 583 -2.95 22.77 -6.56
C ARG A 583 -2.49 21.58 -5.71
N LYS A 584 -3.41 20.88 -5.05
CA LYS A 584 -3.09 19.84 -4.07
C LYS A 584 -2.14 20.31 -2.97
N PHE A 585 -2.19 21.57 -2.61
CA PHE A 585 -1.43 22.02 -1.48
C PHE A 585 -2.05 21.43 -0.21
N GLU A 586 -1.26 20.62 0.47
CA GLU A 586 -1.57 20.08 1.80
C GLU A 586 -0.52 20.61 2.75
N PHE A 587 -0.93 21.01 3.94
CA PHE A 587 -0.04 21.48 4.99
C PHE A 587 -0.40 20.83 6.31
N TRP A 588 0.61 20.51 7.09
CA TRP A 588 0.45 20.06 8.47
C TRP A 588 1.49 20.67 9.39
N ALA A 589 1.08 20.86 10.65
CA ALA A 589 1.94 21.30 11.73
C ALA A 589 1.56 20.56 13.01
N HIS A 590 2.51 19.92 13.67
CA HIS A 590 2.30 19.20 14.92
C HIS A 590 3.33 19.58 15.96
N LEU A 591 2.91 19.65 17.22
CA LEU A 591 3.77 19.84 18.37
C LEU A 591 3.92 18.51 19.11
N GLY A 592 5.13 17.95 19.13
CA GLY A 592 5.44 16.71 19.87
C GLY A 592 5.75 17.02 21.34
N LEU A 593 4.85 16.61 22.23
CA LEU A 593 5.01 16.67 23.70
C LEU A 593 5.15 15.23 24.22
N ASP A 594 6.20 14.54 23.79
CA ASP A 594 6.32 13.10 23.90
C ASP A 594 7.12 12.69 25.14
N ALA A 595 7.06 11.41 25.48
CA ALA A 595 7.97 10.75 26.38
C ALA A 595 8.39 9.41 25.77
N GLN A 596 9.69 9.10 25.80
CA GLN A 596 10.27 7.91 25.17
C GLN A 596 11.36 7.31 26.05
N ARG A 597 11.46 5.98 26.04
CA ARG A 597 12.49 5.20 26.72
C ARG A 597 13.19 4.30 25.69
N ALA A 598 14.52 4.35 25.68
CA ALA A 598 15.33 3.64 24.70
C ALA A 598 15.63 2.17 25.07
N SER A 599 15.71 1.86 26.38
CA SER A 599 16.11 0.53 26.87
C SER A 599 15.43 0.19 28.19
N PRO A 600 15.43 -1.09 28.63
CA PRO A 600 14.82 -1.50 29.91
C PRO A 600 15.38 -0.77 31.13
N THR A 601 16.66 -0.46 31.10
CA THR A 601 17.39 0.23 32.18
C THR A 601 17.48 1.74 31.97
N GLY A 602 17.09 2.23 30.78
CA GLY A 602 17.16 3.64 30.41
C GLY A 602 16.13 4.49 31.15
N VAL A 603 16.30 5.80 31.07
CA VAL A 603 15.36 6.76 31.66
C VAL A 603 14.22 7.09 30.69
N LEU A 604 13.10 7.54 31.23
CA LEU A 604 11.99 8.06 30.40
C LEU A 604 12.31 9.51 29.99
N HIS A 605 12.83 9.68 28.83
CA HIS A 605 13.14 10.99 28.25
C HIS A 605 11.88 11.73 27.81
N GLN A 606 11.97 13.07 27.72
CA GLN A 606 10.89 13.93 27.26
C GLN A 606 11.33 14.73 26.01
N PRO A 607 11.32 14.12 24.82
CA PRO A 607 11.50 14.87 23.57
C PRO A 607 10.44 15.96 23.42
N ARG A 608 10.82 17.02 22.73
CA ARG A 608 9.96 18.16 22.40
C ARG A 608 10.30 18.55 20.98
N THR A 609 9.38 18.29 20.06
CA THR A 609 9.60 18.51 18.64
C THR A 609 8.49 19.36 18.03
N VAL A 610 8.82 20.01 16.94
CA VAL A 610 7.86 20.61 16.02
C VAL A 610 8.05 19.91 14.69
N ASN A 611 6.98 19.34 14.16
CA ASN A 611 6.92 18.81 12.82
C ASN A 611 6.11 19.75 11.94
N LEU A 612 6.67 20.13 10.80
CA LEU A 612 6.05 20.96 9.77
C LEU A 612 6.21 20.26 8.43
N GLY A 613 5.16 20.21 7.66
CA GLY A 613 5.31 19.68 6.33
C GLY A 613 4.26 20.21 5.36
N PHE A 614 4.52 19.99 4.10
CA PHE A 614 3.58 20.28 3.03
C PHE A 614 3.81 19.40 1.81
N ILE A 615 2.76 19.25 1.03
CA ILE A 615 2.75 18.65 -0.31
C ILE A 615 2.20 19.69 -1.27
N LEU A 616 2.78 19.78 -2.46
CA LEU A 616 2.37 20.71 -3.50
C LEU A 616 2.50 20.03 -4.86
N ASN A 617 1.58 20.33 -5.77
CA ASN A 617 1.64 19.96 -7.18
C ASN A 617 1.87 21.24 -8.02
N PRO A 618 3.12 21.68 -8.23
CA PRO A 618 3.42 23.00 -8.78
C PRO A 618 2.99 23.14 -10.24
N SER A 619 3.20 22.12 -11.06
CA SER A 619 2.94 22.21 -12.51
C SER A 619 2.83 20.81 -13.16
N PRO A 620 2.38 20.70 -14.41
CA PRO A 620 2.31 19.42 -15.12
C PRO A 620 3.67 18.70 -15.25
N TRP A 621 4.78 19.44 -15.36
CA TRP A 621 6.13 18.87 -15.47
C TRP A 621 6.81 18.68 -14.10
N PHE A 622 6.38 19.40 -13.08
CA PHE A 622 6.80 19.24 -11.68
C PHE A 622 5.58 18.78 -10.88
N SER A 623 5.36 17.46 -10.87
CA SER A 623 4.06 16.88 -10.48
C SER A 623 3.91 16.67 -8.97
N LEU A 624 5.01 16.67 -8.22
CA LEU A 624 5.00 16.57 -6.75
C LEU A 624 6.22 17.30 -6.18
N PHE A 625 5.99 18.08 -5.14
CA PHE A 625 7.02 18.53 -4.22
C PHE A 625 6.51 18.39 -2.81
N SER A 626 7.23 17.67 -1.99
CA SER A 626 6.89 17.40 -0.59
C SER A 626 8.10 17.68 0.31
N ILE A 627 7.84 18.32 1.44
CA ILE A 627 8.79 18.47 2.52
C ILE A 627 8.12 18.03 3.81
N ASP A 628 8.81 17.21 4.58
CA ASP A 628 8.53 16.93 5.99
C ASP A 628 9.75 17.28 6.82
N TYR A 629 9.59 18.18 7.79
CA TYR A 629 10.68 18.67 8.62
C TYR A 629 10.29 18.65 10.08
N GLU A 630 11.01 17.85 10.85
CA GLU A 630 10.90 17.77 12.30
C GLU A 630 12.17 18.32 12.96
N PHE A 631 12.04 19.18 13.96
CA PHE A 631 13.15 19.71 14.72
C PHE A 631 12.81 19.88 16.19
N GLY A 632 13.83 19.87 17.05
CA GLY A 632 13.65 20.06 18.48
C GLY A 632 14.61 19.25 19.33
N ARG A 633 14.13 18.83 20.51
CA ARG A 633 14.84 17.89 21.38
C ARG A 633 14.42 16.47 21.02
N ARG A 634 15.35 15.68 20.53
CA ARG A 634 15.12 14.30 20.08
C ARG A 634 15.96 13.32 20.89
N LEU A 635 15.44 12.11 21.01
CA LEU A 635 16.15 11.00 21.63
C LEU A 635 17.11 10.35 20.61
N ASP A 636 18.39 10.23 20.95
CA ASP A 636 19.30 9.27 20.36
C ASP A 636 19.07 7.92 21.05
N VAL A 637 18.43 7.00 20.34
CA VAL A 637 17.94 5.73 20.90
C VAL A 637 19.11 4.83 21.32
N GLU A 638 20.22 4.83 20.58
CA GLU A 638 21.37 3.98 20.90
C GLU A 638 22.19 4.55 22.05
N ALA A 639 22.39 5.85 22.07
CA ALA A 639 23.12 6.54 23.13
C ALA A 639 22.26 6.80 24.39
N ASP A 640 20.96 6.46 24.36
CA ASP A 640 19.97 6.70 25.43
C ASP A 640 20.04 8.12 26.00
N ARG A 641 20.09 9.13 25.12
CA ARG A 641 20.20 10.52 25.56
C ARG A 641 19.46 11.50 24.67
N LEU A 642 18.93 12.57 25.29
CA LEU A 642 18.32 13.68 24.55
C LEU A 642 19.39 14.61 23.98
N GLY A 643 19.20 15.00 22.71
CA GLY A 643 19.99 16.01 22.03
C GLY A 643 19.12 17.00 21.27
N ARG A 644 19.76 18.05 20.71
CA ARG A 644 19.12 18.85 19.66
C ARG A 644 19.18 18.08 18.38
N GLY A 645 18.05 17.91 17.73
CA GLY A 645 17.98 17.10 16.51
C GLY A 645 16.99 17.63 15.50
N GLN A 646 17.12 17.12 14.30
CA GLN A 646 16.25 17.44 13.19
C GLN A 646 16.20 16.28 12.21
N THR A 647 15.07 16.15 11.52
CA THR A 647 14.87 15.21 10.41
C THR A 647 14.22 15.96 9.27
N LEU A 648 14.71 15.73 8.06
CA LEU A 648 14.20 16.32 6.85
C LEU A 648 13.97 15.19 5.83
N ALA A 649 12.78 15.15 5.25
CA ALA A 649 12.47 14.35 4.07
C ALA A 649 12.00 15.28 2.95
N ILE A 650 12.47 15.04 1.73
CA ILE A 650 12.09 15.80 0.54
C ILE A 650 11.80 14.80 -0.56
N ASP A 651 10.61 14.93 -1.18
CA ASP A 651 10.24 14.23 -2.40
C ASP A 651 9.96 15.22 -3.52
N ALA A 652 10.49 14.94 -4.70
CA ALA A 652 10.26 15.75 -5.89
C ALA A 652 10.10 14.85 -7.12
N ASN A 653 8.99 14.99 -7.84
CA ASN A 653 8.69 14.20 -9.02
C ASN A 653 8.54 15.11 -10.24
N PHE A 654 9.32 14.80 -11.26
CA PHE A 654 9.33 15.52 -12.52
C PHE A 654 8.88 14.63 -13.67
N ARG A 655 8.19 15.22 -14.65
CA ARG A 655 7.75 14.55 -15.86
C ARG A 655 7.96 15.47 -17.06
N PHE A 656 8.77 15.03 -18.00
CA PHE A 656 9.10 15.79 -19.19
C PHE A 656 8.63 15.03 -20.42
N ASN A 657 7.79 15.68 -21.23
CA ASN A 657 7.47 15.20 -22.57
C ASN A 657 8.62 15.54 -23.51
N LEU A 658 9.12 14.53 -24.21
CA LEU A 658 10.24 14.63 -25.13
C LEU A 658 9.75 14.50 -26.58
N PRO A 659 10.56 14.89 -27.58
CA PRO A 659 10.24 14.64 -28.99
C PRO A 659 9.97 13.16 -29.28
N ALA A 660 9.30 12.86 -30.38
CA ALA A 660 8.93 11.51 -30.83
C ALA A 660 8.05 10.73 -29.81
N GLN A 661 7.17 11.43 -29.08
CA GLN A 661 6.27 10.86 -28.09
C GLN A 661 6.97 10.13 -26.94
N MET A 662 8.24 10.40 -26.71
CA MET A 662 8.96 9.91 -25.55
C MET A 662 8.62 10.72 -24.30
N ALA A 663 8.86 10.14 -23.11
CA ALA A 663 8.71 10.84 -21.84
C ALA A 663 9.84 10.45 -20.87
N LEU A 664 10.21 11.40 -20.02
CA LEU A 664 11.15 11.17 -18.91
C LEU A 664 10.43 11.43 -17.60
N GLU A 665 10.31 10.39 -16.78
CA GLU A 665 9.96 10.52 -15.36
C GLU A 665 11.24 10.59 -14.54
N TRP A 666 11.31 11.53 -13.59
CA TRP A 666 12.46 11.67 -12.71
C TRP A 666 11.99 11.95 -11.28
N ASN A 667 12.15 10.97 -10.41
CA ASN A 667 11.72 11.01 -9.02
C ASN A 667 12.95 11.12 -8.12
N GLN A 668 12.93 12.07 -7.20
CA GLN A 668 13.95 12.30 -6.20
C GLN A 668 13.39 12.07 -4.81
N HIS A 669 14.11 11.31 -4.00
CA HIS A 669 13.86 11.16 -2.57
C HIS A 669 15.12 11.46 -1.80
N LEU A 670 15.07 12.39 -0.83
CA LEU A 670 16.18 12.78 0.03
C LEU A 670 15.73 12.69 1.47
N GLY A 671 16.52 12.05 2.30
CA GLY A 671 16.31 11.97 3.73
C GLY A 671 17.56 12.37 4.49
N TRP A 672 17.39 13.13 5.55
CA TRP A 672 18.49 13.53 6.43
C TRP A 672 18.02 13.61 7.87
N SER A 673 18.84 13.14 8.81
CA SER A 673 18.57 13.18 10.24
C SER A 673 19.85 13.43 11.00
N ASP A 674 19.82 14.31 12.00
CA ASP A 674 20.93 14.46 12.94
C ASP A 674 20.43 14.59 14.39
N VAL A 675 21.27 14.16 15.32
CA VAL A 675 21.12 14.41 16.75
C VAL A 675 22.47 14.85 17.31
N ARG A 676 22.47 15.95 18.06
CA ARG A 676 23.66 16.54 18.68
C ARG A 676 23.54 16.58 20.19
N GLY A 677 24.56 16.13 20.87
CA GLY A 677 24.65 16.16 22.34
C GLY A 677 24.71 17.55 22.94
N PRO A 678 24.76 17.65 24.29
CA PRO A 678 24.74 18.94 25.02
C PRO A 678 25.86 19.92 24.63
N GLN A 679 27.04 19.41 24.33
CA GLN A 679 28.19 20.21 23.88
C GLN A 679 28.22 20.46 22.37
N ARG A 680 27.08 20.22 21.68
CA ARG A 680 26.94 20.30 20.22
C ARG A 680 27.78 19.30 19.42
N GLN A 681 28.43 18.34 20.10
CA GLN A 681 29.07 17.20 19.41
C GLN A 681 28.01 16.39 18.67
N ARG A 682 28.39 15.90 17.49
CA ARG A 682 27.53 15.04 16.69
C ARG A 682 27.38 13.67 17.40
N SER A 683 26.16 13.24 17.74
CA SER A 683 25.87 11.93 18.28
C SER A 683 25.51 10.96 17.16
N LEU A 684 24.61 11.39 16.28
CA LEU A 684 24.14 10.65 15.13
C LEU A 684 24.00 11.61 13.94
N GLN A 685 24.40 11.17 12.77
CA GLN A 685 24.01 11.78 11.49
C GLN A 685 23.71 10.66 10.48
N GLU A 686 22.58 10.74 9.86
CA GLU A 686 22.20 9.86 8.75
C GLU A 686 21.69 10.67 7.57
N TRP A 687 22.03 10.23 6.38
CA TRP A 687 21.49 10.79 5.16
C TRP A 687 21.26 9.69 4.13
N LEU A 688 20.30 9.89 3.28
CA LEU A 688 19.99 9.02 2.17
C LEU A 688 19.49 9.82 0.98
N GLY A 689 19.68 9.25 -0.20
CA GLY A 689 19.15 9.79 -1.43
C GLY A 689 18.87 8.70 -2.43
N GLN A 690 17.75 8.82 -3.14
CA GLN A 690 17.43 8.02 -4.30
C GLN A 690 17.05 8.94 -5.47
N SER A 691 17.64 8.67 -6.63
CA SER A 691 17.25 9.23 -7.90
C SER A 691 16.77 8.09 -8.79
N LEU A 692 15.49 8.12 -9.15
CA LEU A 692 14.87 7.19 -10.09
C LEU A 692 14.52 7.95 -11.36
N ALA A 693 15.20 7.65 -12.46
CA ALA A 693 14.88 8.17 -13.79
C ALA A 693 14.36 7.05 -14.69
N VAL A 694 13.23 7.26 -15.35
CA VAL A 694 12.65 6.32 -16.31
C VAL A 694 12.42 7.05 -17.63
N LEU A 695 13.17 6.66 -18.64
CA LEU A 695 12.98 7.12 -20.00
C LEU A 695 12.05 6.14 -20.74
N HIS A 696 10.87 6.62 -21.10
CA HIS A 696 9.91 5.91 -21.93
C HIS A 696 10.17 6.22 -23.41
N PHE A 697 10.56 5.22 -24.19
CA PHE A 697 10.65 5.31 -25.63
C PHE A 697 9.28 5.14 -26.30
N SER A 698 8.42 4.33 -25.64
CA SER A 698 7.04 4.06 -26.03
C SER A 698 6.25 3.60 -24.80
N ALA A 699 4.97 3.30 -24.96
CA ALA A 699 4.16 2.65 -23.91
C ALA A 699 4.68 1.25 -23.53
N GLN A 700 5.50 0.63 -24.38
CA GLN A 700 6.02 -0.73 -24.20
C GLN A 700 7.49 -0.76 -23.77
N ASP A 701 8.29 0.23 -24.15
CA ASP A 701 9.74 0.24 -24.01
C ASP A 701 10.20 1.31 -23.03
N SER A 702 10.98 0.94 -22.03
CA SER A 702 11.54 1.87 -21.05
C SER A 702 12.95 1.52 -20.63
N LEU A 703 13.71 2.56 -20.26
CA LEU A 703 15.02 2.44 -19.63
C LEU A 703 14.96 3.09 -18.25
N ARG A 704 15.23 2.32 -17.20
CA ARG A 704 15.18 2.74 -15.81
C ARG A 704 16.59 2.83 -15.22
N LEU A 705 16.92 3.98 -14.68
CA LEU A 705 18.14 4.23 -13.91
C LEU A 705 17.78 4.52 -12.46
N ILE A 706 18.35 3.80 -11.52
CA ILE A 706 18.27 4.06 -10.08
C ILE A 706 19.66 4.34 -9.55
N LEU A 707 19.81 5.46 -8.86
CA LEU A 707 20.99 5.81 -8.08
C LEU A 707 20.58 5.96 -6.63
N GLN A 708 21.16 5.16 -5.75
CA GLN A 708 20.91 5.24 -4.30
C GLN A 708 22.21 5.50 -3.56
N GLN A 709 22.14 6.38 -2.58
CA GLN A 709 23.24 6.65 -1.65
C GLN A 709 22.68 6.70 -0.23
N ARG A 710 23.44 6.18 0.70
CA ARG A 710 23.17 6.35 2.13
C ARG A 710 24.46 6.47 2.90
N GLY A 711 24.45 7.29 3.94
CA GLY A 711 25.55 7.42 4.88
C GLY A 711 25.03 7.47 6.30
N LEU A 712 25.70 6.78 7.19
CA LEU A 712 25.49 6.82 8.64
C LEU A 712 26.83 7.18 9.29
N SER A 713 26.79 8.13 10.20
CA SER A 713 27.92 8.55 11.02
C SER A 713 27.45 8.62 12.47
N ARG A 714 28.13 7.91 13.36
CA ARG A 714 27.80 7.82 14.78
C ARG A 714 29.07 7.94 15.62
N MET A 715 28.98 8.66 16.73
CA MET A 715 30.01 8.69 17.76
C MET A 715 29.61 7.72 18.87
N PRO A 716 30.27 6.57 18.99
CA PRO A 716 30.04 5.66 20.10
C PRO A 716 30.39 6.33 21.44
N ASP A 717 29.65 6.01 22.51
CA ASP A 717 29.93 6.56 23.84
C ASP A 717 31.33 6.17 24.31
N GLY A 718 32.12 7.19 24.68
CA GLY A 718 33.49 7.02 25.14
C GLY A 718 34.55 6.77 24.07
N SER A 719 34.15 6.76 22.78
CA SER A 719 35.07 6.63 21.64
C SER A 719 35.48 7.99 21.09
N LEU A 720 36.75 8.10 20.65
CA LEU A 720 37.24 9.20 19.86
C LEU A 720 37.11 8.96 18.35
N GLU A 721 36.75 7.74 17.96
CA GLU A 721 36.57 7.33 16.56
C GLU A 721 35.09 7.30 16.18
N GLU A 722 34.78 7.93 15.05
CA GLU A 722 33.46 7.98 14.46
C GLU A 722 33.21 6.72 13.61
N ASP A 723 32.15 5.96 13.93
CA ASP A 723 31.69 4.88 13.03
C ASP A 723 31.02 5.50 11.79
N ARG A 724 31.64 5.33 10.64
CA ARG A 724 31.15 5.84 9.35
C ARG A 724 30.83 4.68 8.42
N ARG A 725 29.59 4.63 7.98
CA ARG A 725 29.11 3.64 7.01
C ARG A 725 28.52 4.34 5.80
N HIS A 726 28.94 3.94 4.61
CA HIS A 726 28.43 4.47 3.36
C HIS A 726 28.05 3.30 2.44
N ALA A 727 26.97 3.47 1.71
CA ALA A 727 26.57 2.57 0.65
C ALA A 727 26.16 3.36 -0.59
N PHE A 728 26.58 2.87 -1.75
CA PHE A 728 26.18 3.37 -3.05
C PHE A 728 25.68 2.21 -3.89
N THR A 729 24.51 2.36 -4.50
CA THR A 729 23.92 1.40 -5.42
C THR A 729 23.49 2.12 -6.69
N GLN A 730 23.85 1.56 -7.82
CA GLN A 730 23.35 1.96 -9.13
C GLN A 730 22.72 0.76 -9.83
N SER A 731 21.58 0.98 -10.48
CA SER A 731 20.88 -0.04 -11.25
C SER A 731 20.40 0.56 -12.57
N LEU A 732 20.69 -0.11 -13.67
CA LEU A 732 20.22 0.25 -15.00
C LEU A 732 19.48 -0.93 -15.59
N VAL A 733 18.22 -0.75 -15.96
CA VAL A 733 17.35 -1.82 -16.48
C VAL A 733 16.62 -1.31 -17.71
N TYR A 734 16.81 -1.96 -18.84
CA TYR A 734 15.93 -1.84 -19.99
C TYR A 734 14.82 -2.88 -19.89
N GLN A 735 13.60 -2.48 -20.17
CA GLN A 735 12.43 -3.35 -20.16
C GLN A 735 11.56 -3.09 -21.39
N ARG A 736 11.12 -4.19 -22.02
CA ARG A 736 10.07 -4.20 -23.03
C ARG A 736 8.91 -5.08 -22.57
N ARG A 737 7.69 -4.53 -22.52
CA ARG A 737 6.46 -5.27 -22.17
C ARG A 737 5.47 -5.17 -23.32
N GLN A 738 4.92 -6.29 -23.74
CA GLN A 738 3.83 -6.37 -24.71
C GLN A 738 2.54 -6.76 -23.95
N GLY A 739 1.88 -5.78 -23.34
CA GLY A 739 0.75 -6.03 -22.44
C GLY A 739 1.16 -6.97 -21.30
N LEU A 740 0.31 -7.95 -21.01
CA LEU A 740 0.62 -9.03 -20.08
C LEU A 740 1.19 -10.28 -20.78
N SER A 741 1.29 -10.28 -22.13
CA SER A 741 1.63 -11.47 -22.92
C SER A 741 3.11 -11.78 -22.98
N SER A 742 3.98 -10.81 -22.97
CA SER A 742 5.43 -11.05 -22.93
C SER A 742 6.18 -9.90 -22.29
N ALA A 743 7.30 -10.23 -21.63
CA ALA A 743 8.21 -9.26 -21.08
C ALA A 743 9.66 -9.69 -21.32
N PHE A 744 10.50 -8.73 -21.72
CA PHE A 744 11.94 -8.87 -21.81
C PHE A 744 12.59 -7.80 -20.96
N SER A 745 13.58 -8.18 -20.17
CA SER A 745 14.35 -7.25 -19.35
C SER A 745 15.83 -7.62 -19.38
N VAL A 746 16.68 -6.60 -19.46
CA VAL A 746 18.13 -6.73 -19.28
C VAL A 746 18.60 -5.64 -18.34
N GLY A 747 19.44 -6.01 -17.38
CA GLY A 747 19.85 -5.08 -16.35
C GLY A 747 21.22 -5.32 -15.78
N TYR A 748 21.74 -4.27 -15.16
CA TYR A 748 22.97 -4.24 -14.40
C TYR A 748 22.77 -3.52 -13.09
N THR A 749 23.23 -4.13 -12.00
CA THR A 749 23.23 -3.51 -10.66
C THR A 749 24.63 -3.58 -10.07
N HIS A 750 25.07 -2.49 -9.48
CA HIS A 750 26.34 -2.37 -8.79
C HIS A 750 26.13 -1.74 -7.40
N THR A 751 26.56 -2.45 -6.37
CA THR A 751 26.52 -1.98 -4.98
C THR A 751 27.92 -1.97 -4.39
N ARG A 752 28.27 -0.85 -3.75
CA ARG A 752 29.51 -0.67 -3.00
C ARG A 752 29.18 -0.26 -1.57
N ARG A 753 29.84 -0.90 -0.59
CA ARG A 753 29.68 -0.61 0.86
C ARG A 753 31.03 -0.28 1.48
N GLN A 754 31.05 0.73 2.38
CA GLN A 754 32.21 1.15 3.16
C GLN A 754 31.81 1.24 4.65
N PRO A 755 32.69 0.97 5.65
CA PRO A 755 34.06 0.44 5.49
C PRO A 755 34.05 -1.02 5.01
N GLY A 756 35.17 -1.50 4.54
CA GLY A 756 35.36 -2.88 4.10
C GLY A 756 35.28 -3.07 2.59
N GLU A 757 34.96 -2.03 1.79
CA GLU A 757 34.96 -2.03 0.32
C GLU A 757 34.29 -3.26 -0.33
N ALA A 758 33.27 -3.83 0.32
CA ALA A 758 32.49 -4.90 -0.28
C ALA A 758 31.81 -4.38 -1.56
N THR A 759 32.03 -5.08 -2.66
CA THR A 759 31.47 -4.70 -3.95
C THR A 759 30.70 -5.87 -4.52
N GLN A 760 29.46 -5.62 -4.92
CA GLN A 760 28.60 -6.59 -5.59
C GLN A 760 28.20 -6.04 -6.96
N LYS A 761 28.29 -6.86 -7.99
CA LYS A 761 27.84 -6.55 -9.35
C LYS A 761 26.98 -7.69 -9.84
N GLU A 762 25.85 -7.34 -10.42
CA GLU A 762 24.92 -8.30 -11.00
C GLU A 762 24.50 -7.85 -12.39
N TRP A 763 24.58 -8.75 -13.34
CA TRP A 763 23.98 -8.64 -14.67
C TRP A 763 22.90 -9.69 -14.80
N PHE A 764 21.80 -9.31 -15.39
CA PHE A 764 20.75 -10.28 -15.71
C PHE A 764 20.11 -9.99 -17.07
N ALA A 765 19.62 -11.06 -17.69
CA ALA A 765 18.72 -11.02 -18.84
C ALA A 765 17.56 -11.96 -18.55
N LYS A 766 16.34 -11.47 -18.69
CA LYS A 766 15.11 -12.19 -18.37
C LYS A 766 14.13 -12.10 -19.52
N TYR A 767 13.53 -13.21 -19.89
CA TYR A 767 12.44 -13.28 -20.85
C TYR A 767 11.30 -14.12 -20.30
N SER A 768 10.07 -13.63 -20.42
CA SER A 768 8.87 -14.37 -20.10
C SER A 768 7.82 -14.19 -21.19
N THR A 769 7.00 -15.20 -21.40
CA THR A 769 5.89 -15.16 -22.36
C THR A 769 4.72 -15.97 -21.84
N VAL A 770 3.51 -15.62 -22.27
CA VAL A 770 2.26 -16.26 -21.83
C VAL A 770 1.73 -17.16 -22.91
N PHE A 771 1.35 -18.37 -22.51
CA PHE A 771 0.67 -19.37 -23.34
C PHE A 771 -0.69 -19.74 -22.73
N GLY A 772 -1.71 -19.89 -23.56
CA GLY A 772 -3.06 -20.26 -23.14
C GLY A 772 -3.91 -19.03 -22.80
N ARG A 773 -4.98 -18.84 -23.54
CA ARG A 773 -6.08 -17.91 -23.26
C ARG A 773 -7.41 -18.61 -23.42
#